data_0b4ffb7c60652c8b534e849121e57b20
#
_entry.id   0b4ffb7c60652c8b534e849121e57b20
#
_cell.length_a   1.000
_cell.length_b   1.000
_cell.length_c   1.000
_cell.angle_alpha   90.00
_cell.angle_beta   90.00
_cell.angle_gamma   90.00
#
_symmetry.space_group_name_H-M   'P 1'
#
loop_
_entity.id
_entity.type
_entity.pdbx_description
1 polymer ?
#
loop_
_entity_poly.entity_id
_entity_poly.type
_entity_poly.pdbx_seq_one_letter_code
_entity_poly.pdbx_strand_id
1 'polypeptide(L)'
;MAIVYDKEKGLISLHSRNTSYQMGIGPYGHLLHYYYGKRGEGDFSYLFQYKDRGFSGNPYDANADRTYSMDTLAQEYSSFGNGDYRIPACSISGSDGEGILDLRVDRVEIFSGRSHPEGLPHAKAVEECETLRIFLKEERKRVEVELDYILYPDEDVIARNARIKNISEEALFVERLDSLSLDFSYGDYDLIHFSGRYGMERLYRREPLQQGVKHIASMRGSSSHQENPFGILAGRNTTEHSGDCYGFALLYSSSFHLDVERDSYRGTRVSLGMQNDNMHYLLEAGEELQSPEAILSFGDGLSALSNQLQGMVKKYIAAKSPLPYFPILLNSWEACYFNFTGEKIIELAREGKALGMNLLVMDDGWFGKRDTDFSGLGDWVTNEEKLGMSLESLGHRLEEEGMHFGIWIEPEMVNEDSALYRAHPDYALQIPGESPIRSRSQLVLDFSRKEVVDAVLESLISCFRSVPLSYIKMDMNRSIMDVYSHGVNFQGRGKILHRYCLGLYRFLSGLKEAFPNVLIEGCSGGGGRFDLGALYFTPQIWLSDNTDAIERLEIQYGSSFLYPIQCMGAHVSQVPNHQTGRVVPMNTRAIVAMSGSFGYELDPKDCSEEDRAEIHKQIAIVEELESLMKEGSYYRLSGYGETGGYTSQSEDRVSGKRFTAWSFVSPDKKKASLSVVWRDKNFNGANEILYCKGLKREGKYRLRLLLQGGSFQDEAFVESLLERTYSGFSLMEVGLPLPEGKGEYDSFLLLMEEV
;
A
#
# COMPACT_ATOMS: atom_id res chain seq x y z
N MET A 1 23.65 -8.49 -19.92
CA MET A 1 22.40 -9.20 -19.59
C MET A 1 22.28 -9.23 -18.07
N ALA A 2 21.18 -8.76 -17.55
CA ALA A 2 20.92 -8.78 -16.13
C ALA A 2 20.45 -10.18 -15.66
N ILE A 3 19.90 -10.99 -16.58
CA ILE A 3 19.46 -12.37 -16.35
C ILE A 3 20.35 -13.32 -17.15
N VAL A 4 20.90 -14.35 -16.48
CA VAL A 4 21.82 -15.33 -17.08
C VAL A 4 21.33 -16.75 -16.76
N TYR A 5 21.24 -17.60 -17.77
CA TYR A 5 20.93 -19.03 -17.62
C TYR A 5 22.08 -19.88 -18.16
N ASP A 6 22.84 -20.51 -17.25
CA ASP A 6 23.81 -21.55 -17.57
C ASP A 6 23.08 -22.90 -17.70
N LYS A 7 22.79 -23.28 -18.95
CA LYS A 7 22.05 -24.52 -19.24
C LYS A 7 22.77 -25.79 -18.84
N GLU A 8 24.12 -25.78 -18.87
CA GLU A 8 24.91 -26.98 -18.53
C GLU A 8 24.84 -27.29 -17.04
N LYS A 9 24.80 -26.22 -16.21
CA LYS A 9 24.69 -26.35 -14.76
C LYS A 9 23.25 -26.29 -14.25
N GLY A 10 22.30 -25.95 -15.09
CA GLY A 10 20.93 -25.64 -14.65
C GLY A 10 20.84 -24.42 -13.73
N LEU A 11 21.80 -23.48 -13.80
CA LEU A 11 21.94 -22.37 -12.90
C LEU A 11 21.37 -21.08 -13.52
N ILE A 12 20.49 -20.40 -12.80
CA ILE A 12 19.85 -19.16 -13.22
C ILE A 12 20.20 -18.06 -12.23
N SER A 13 20.68 -16.92 -12.75
CA SER A 13 21.08 -15.76 -11.95
C SER A 13 20.44 -14.49 -12.48
N LEU A 14 19.88 -13.67 -11.57
CA LEU A 14 19.38 -12.35 -11.84
C LEU A 14 20.23 -11.35 -11.07
N HIS A 15 20.72 -10.33 -11.76
CA HIS A 15 21.61 -9.32 -11.19
C HIS A 15 21.05 -7.92 -11.43
N SER A 16 20.72 -7.23 -10.33
CA SER A 16 20.41 -5.80 -10.36
C SER A 16 21.66 -4.95 -10.05
N ARG A 17 21.48 -3.66 -9.79
CA ARG A 17 22.59 -2.79 -9.40
C ARG A 17 23.32 -3.26 -8.15
N ASN A 18 22.57 -3.60 -7.10
CA ASN A 18 23.11 -3.92 -5.78
C ASN A 18 22.76 -5.33 -5.29
N THR A 19 21.96 -6.11 -6.04
CA THR A 19 21.48 -7.43 -5.59
C THR A 19 21.78 -8.53 -6.58
N SER A 20 21.87 -9.75 -6.06
CA SER A 20 21.89 -11.00 -6.85
C SER A 20 20.84 -11.95 -6.32
N TYR A 21 20.13 -12.58 -7.23
CA TYR A 21 19.16 -13.65 -6.97
C TYR A 21 19.56 -14.88 -7.77
N GLN A 22 19.69 -16.02 -7.12
CA GLN A 22 20.17 -17.22 -7.78
C GLN A 22 19.34 -18.43 -7.42
N MET A 23 18.95 -19.18 -8.43
CA MET A 23 18.20 -20.43 -8.35
C MET A 23 18.77 -21.48 -9.29
N GLY A 24 18.37 -22.73 -9.12
CA GLY A 24 18.83 -23.79 -10.01
C GLY A 24 17.83 -24.91 -10.17
N ILE A 25 18.04 -25.67 -11.27
CA ILE A 25 17.28 -26.87 -11.55
C ILE A 25 18.00 -28.04 -10.89
N GLY A 26 17.37 -28.65 -9.88
CA GLY A 26 17.90 -29.78 -9.16
C GLY A 26 18.01 -31.05 -10.04
N PRO A 27 18.72 -32.07 -9.58
CA PRO A 27 18.99 -33.28 -10.36
C PRO A 27 17.73 -34.05 -10.78
N TYR A 28 16.59 -33.82 -10.12
CA TYR A 28 15.31 -34.46 -10.45
C TYR A 28 14.30 -33.45 -11.02
N GLY A 29 14.75 -32.27 -11.49
CA GLY A 29 13.94 -31.29 -12.20
C GLY A 29 13.20 -30.30 -11.32
N HIS A 30 13.32 -30.33 -10.00
CA HIS A 30 12.71 -29.34 -9.12
C HIS A 30 13.47 -28.02 -9.16
N LEU A 31 12.75 -26.91 -9.07
CA LEU A 31 13.33 -25.57 -9.02
C LEU A 31 13.70 -25.20 -7.58
N LEU A 32 14.99 -25.03 -7.33
CA LEU A 32 15.57 -24.84 -6.00
C LEU A 32 16.11 -23.42 -5.83
N HIS A 33 15.96 -22.84 -4.64
CA HIS A 33 16.48 -21.51 -4.30
C HIS A 33 17.88 -21.61 -3.68
N TYR A 34 18.84 -20.82 -4.18
CA TYR A 34 20.21 -20.81 -3.67
C TYR A 34 20.54 -19.54 -2.88
N TYR A 35 20.24 -18.38 -3.42
CA TYR A 35 20.64 -17.12 -2.82
C TYR A 35 19.78 -15.94 -3.23
N TYR A 36 19.47 -15.06 -2.30
CA TYR A 36 19.02 -13.69 -2.55
C TYR A 36 19.68 -12.75 -1.55
N GLY A 37 20.26 -11.66 -2.02
CA GLY A 37 20.94 -10.71 -1.15
C GLY A 37 21.85 -9.74 -1.90
N LYS A 38 22.91 -9.28 -1.23
CA LYS A 38 23.91 -8.36 -1.80
C LYS A 38 24.49 -8.90 -3.09
N ARG A 39 24.76 -8.00 -4.04
CA ARG A 39 25.31 -8.38 -5.33
C ARG A 39 26.63 -9.12 -5.17
N GLY A 40 26.73 -10.25 -5.81
CA GLY A 40 27.90 -11.06 -5.92
C GLY A 40 27.97 -11.74 -7.28
N GLU A 41 29.15 -12.14 -7.68
CA GLU A 41 29.40 -12.89 -8.92
C GLU A 41 29.80 -14.33 -8.60
N GLY A 42 29.43 -15.26 -9.47
CA GLY A 42 29.80 -16.65 -9.34
C GLY A 42 28.62 -17.58 -9.07
N ASP A 43 28.97 -18.81 -8.72
CA ASP A 43 28.04 -19.90 -8.47
C ASP A 43 27.87 -20.06 -6.95
N PHE A 44 26.68 -19.77 -6.45
CA PHE A 44 26.34 -19.89 -5.02
C PHE A 44 25.67 -21.22 -4.66
N SER A 45 25.57 -22.16 -5.61
CA SER A 45 24.97 -23.48 -5.35
C SER A 45 25.66 -24.26 -4.22
N TYR A 46 26.91 -23.89 -3.87
CA TYR A 46 27.64 -24.47 -2.73
C TYR A 46 26.97 -24.16 -1.36
N LEU A 47 26.08 -23.16 -1.29
CA LEU A 47 25.29 -22.86 -0.09
C LEU A 47 24.21 -23.93 0.15
N PHE A 48 23.85 -24.66 -0.88
CA PHE A 48 22.79 -25.64 -0.85
C PHE A 48 23.34 -26.99 -0.36
N GLN A 49 22.75 -27.51 0.71
CA GLN A 49 23.23 -28.73 1.36
C GLN A 49 22.20 -29.87 1.27
N TYR A 50 22.60 -30.96 0.67
CA TYR A 50 21.85 -32.20 0.69
C TYR A 50 22.23 -33.01 1.94
N LYS A 51 21.26 -33.24 2.84
CA LYS A 51 21.50 -33.90 4.12
C LYS A 51 20.37 -34.88 4.45
N ASP A 52 20.75 -36.13 4.75
CA ASP A 52 19.79 -37.11 5.28
C ASP A 52 19.26 -36.63 6.66
N ARG A 53 17.95 -36.46 6.75
CA ARG A 53 17.24 -36.03 7.96
C ARG A 53 16.52 -37.17 8.68
N GLY A 54 16.73 -38.40 8.21
CA GLY A 54 16.18 -39.62 8.81
C GLY A 54 14.81 -39.99 8.23
N PHE A 55 13.73 -39.37 8.71
CA PHE A 55 12.34 -39.71 8.34
C PHE A 55 11.74 -38.93 7.20
N SER A 56 12.50 -38.03 6.58
CA SER A 56 12.04 -37.29 5.42
C SER A 56 11.85 -38.19 4.20
N GLY A 57 10.73 -38.00 3.50
CA GLY A 57 10.47 -38.69 2.22
C GLY A 57 11.36 -38.15 1.12
N ASN A 58 11.63 -38.96 0.10
CA ASN A 58 12.33 -38.54 -1.11
C ASN A 58 11.52 -38.93 -2.35
N PRO A 59 11.64 -38.19 -3.47
CA PRO A 59 10.98 -38.54 -4.72
C PRO A 59 11.37 -39.93 -5.19
N TYR A 60 10.46 -40.63 -5.86
CA TYR A 60 10.69 -42.00 -6.34
C TYR A 60 11.98 -42.10 -7.17
N ASP A 61 12.25 -41.11 -8.02
CA ASP A 61 13.42 -41.05 -8.90
C ASP A 61 14.75 -40.93 -8.14
N ALA A 62 14.73 -40.45 -6.91
CA ALA A 62 15.90 -40.35 -6.05
C ALA A 62 16.33 -41.72 -5.48
N ASN A 63 15.56 -42.80 -5.66
CA ASN A 63 15.82 -44.13 -5.21
C ASN A 63 16.26 -44.21 -3.73
N ALA A 64 17.50 -44.63 -3.46
CA ALA A 64 18.06 -44.73 -2.12
C ALA A 64 18.67 -43.41 -1.59
N ASP A 65 18.65 -42.32 -2.36
CA ASP A 65 19.18 -41.03 -1.95
C ASP A 65 18.19 -40.30 -1.03
N ARG A 66 18.35 -40.49 0.27
CA ARG A 66 17.55 -39.88 1.31
C ARG A 66 17.97 -38.44 1.64
N THR A 67 19.01 -37.94 0.96
CA THR A 67 19.44 -36.56 1.12
C THR A 67 18.61 -35.59 0.27
N TYR A 68 17.93 -36.10 -0.77
CA TYR A 68 17.06 -35.30 -1.63
C TYR A 68 15.61 -35.41 -1.14
N SER A 69 15.18 -34.46 -0.33
CA SER A 69 13.83 -34.44 0.23
C SER A 69 13.21 -33.07 0.15
N MET A 70 12.02 -32.97 -0.44
CA MET A 70 11.27 -31.73 -0.58
C MET A 70 10.91 -31.11 0.77
N ASP A 71 10.79 -31.92 1.83
CA ASP A 71 10.53 -31.47 3.20
C ASP A 71 11.63 -30.55 3.77
N THR A 72 12.84 -30.62 3.26
CA THR A 72 13.99 -29.90 3.81
C THR A 72 14.75 -29.04 2.81
N LEU A 73 14.52 -29.25 1.51
CA LEU A 73 15.19 -28.48 0.46
C LEU A 73 14.55 -27.10 0.31
N ALA A 74 15.38 -26.09 0.10
CA ALA A 74 14.92 -24.75 -0.21
C ALA A 74 14.36 -24.71 -1.64
N GLN A 75 13.09 -24.38 -1.78
CA GLN A 75 12.39 -24.35 -3.05
C GLN A 75 12.09 -22.91 -3.48
N GLU A 76 12.00 -22.73 -4.76
CA GLU A 76 11.61 -21.46 -5.38
C GLU A 76 10.09 -21.34 -5.51
N TYR A 77 9.40 -22.45 -5.74
CA TYR A 77 7.95 -22.54 -5.84
C TYR A 77 7.48 -23.91 -5.40
N SER A 78 6.97 -24.00 -4.19
CA SER A 78 6.59 -25.25 -3.57
C SER A 78 5.21 -25.74 -3.99
N SER A 79 4.99 -27.05 -4.00
CA SER A 79 3.70 -27.64 -4.32
C SER A 79 3.25 -28.62 -3.24
N PHE A 80 1.93 -28.80 -3.12
CA PHE A 80 1.34 -29.70 -2.12
C PHE A 80 1.50 -31.17 -2.50
N GLY A 81 1.84 -32.01 -1.52
CA GLY A 81 1.71 -33.46 -1.62
C GLY A 81 2.89 -34.20 -2.22
N ASN A 82 4.00 -33.53 -2.55
CA ASN A 82 5.23 -34.16 -3.09
C ASN A 82 6.26 -34.48 -2.01
N GLY A 83 5.83 -34.53 -0.75
CA GLY A 83 6.73 -34.81 0.39
C GLY A 83 7.26 -33.55 1.09
N ASP A 84 6.83 -32.35 0.68
CA ASP A 84 6.97 -31.12 1.45
C ASP A 84 5.75 -30.94 2.37
N TYR A 85 5.97 -30.78 3.66
CA TYR A 85 4.93 -30.60 4.68
C TYR A 85 4.80 -29.15 5.14
N ARG A 86 5.63 -28.27 4.59
CA ARG A 86 5.53 -26.82 4.78
C ARG A 86 4.42 -26.22 3.92
N ILE A 87 4.05 -24.98 4.17
CA ILE A 87 3.00 -24.30 3.40
C ILE A 87 3.35 -24.29 1.91
N PRO A 88 2.49 -24.83 1.02
CA PRO A 88 2.75 -24.84 -0.42
C PRO A 88 2.45 -23.47 -1.05
N ALA A 89 3.13 -23.13 -2.14
CA ALA A 89 2.78 -21.99 -2.99
C ALA A 89 1.66 -22.33 -3.99
N CYS A 90 1.54 -23.62 -4.36
CA CYS A 90 0.51 -24.08 -5.28
C CYS A 90 -0.15 -25.36 -4.76
N SER A 91 -1.47 -25.38 -4.80
CA SER A 91 -2.28 -26.55 -4.45
C SER A 91 -3.50 -26.63 -5.37
N ILE A 92 -3.75 -27.81 -5.89
CA ILE A 92 -4.90 -28.10 -6.74
C ILE A 92 -5.55 -29.41 -6.30
N SER A 93 -6.82 -29.59 -6.61
CA SER A 93 -7.51 -30.87 -6.45
C SER A 93 -8.26 -31.24 -7.74
N GLY A 94 -8.32 -32.53 -8.03
CA GLY A 94 -9.18 -33.10 -9.06
C GLY A 94 -10.61 -33.24 -8.58
N SER A 95 -11.52 -33.62 -9.49
CA SER A 95 -12.92 -33.91 -9.17
C SER A 95 -13.08 -35.08 -8.20
N ASP A 96 -12.08 -35.96 -8.10
CA ASP A 96 -11.98 -37.08 -7.16
C ASP A 96 -11.40 -36.71 -5.80
N GLY A 97 -10.99 -35.44 -5.62
CA GLY A 97 -10.35 -34.92 -4.40
C GLY A 97 -8.86 -35.22 -4.28
N GLU A 98 -8.24 -35.88 -5.28
CA GLU A 98 -6.78 -36.09 -5.29
C GLU A 98 -6.04 -34.76 -5.51
N GLY A 99 -5.17 -34.37 -4.56
CA GLY A 99 -4.50 -33.07 -4.49
C GLY A 99 -2.98 -33.10 -4.64
N ILE A 100 -2.36 -34.27 -4.91
CA ILE A 100 -0.90 -34.38 -5.03
C ILE A 100 -0.40 -33.67 -6.28
N LEU A 101 0.58 -32.78 -6.11
CA LEU A 101 1.17 -31.98 -7.16
C LEU A 101 2.70 -32.03 -7.06
N ASP A 102 3.37 -32.51 -8.12
CA ASP A 102 4.84 -32.58 -8.22
C ASP A 102 5.33 -31.76 -9.41
N LEU A 103 5.54 -30.47 -9.19
CA LEU A 103 5.93 -29.51 -10.22
C LEU A 103 7.42 -29.64 -10.55
N ARG A 104 7.73 -29.86 -11.82
CA ARG A 104 9.11 -29.95 -12.34
C ARG A 104 9.33 -29.01 -13.51
N VAL A 105 10.54 -28.46 -13.64
CA VAL A 105 10.92 -27.57 -14.72
C VAL A 105 10.82 -28.27 -16.07
N ASP A 106 10.02 -27.72 -16.97
CA ASP A 106 9.91 -28.17 -18.36
C ASP A 106 10.87 -27.35 -19.26
N ARG A 107 10.80 -26.04 -19.17
CA ARG A 107 11.61 -25.13 -19.97
C ARG A 107 11.81 -23.77 -19.31
N VAL A 108 12.83 -23.05 -19.76
CA VAL A 108 13.21 -21.72 -19.29
C VAL A 108 13.36 -20.79 -20.50
N GLU A 109 12.73 -19.63 -20.44
CA GLU A 109 12.78 -18.58 -21.46
C GLU A 109 13.25 -17.26 -20.83
N ILE A 110 14.04 -16.48 -21.57
CA ILE A 110 14.46 -15.13 -21.20
C ILE A 110 14.16 -14.20 -22.37
N PHE A 111 13.49 -13.09 -22.10
CA PHE A 111 13.16 -12.10 -23.14
C PHE A 111 13.21 -10.68 -22.59
N SER A 112 13.47 -9.72 -23.50
CA SER A 112 13.42 -8.29 -23.16
C SER A 112 11.99 -7.83 -22.97
N GLY A 113 11.79 -6.89 -22.04
CA GLY A 113 10.48 -6.39 -21.66
C GLY A 113 9.80 -7.29 -20.64
N ARG A 114 8.49 -7.12 -20.52
CA ARG A 114 7.70 -7.86 -19.53
C ARG A 114 6.41 -8.45 -20.10
N SER A 115 5.92 -9.49 -19.45
CA SER A 115 4.56 -9.98 -19.62
C SER A 115 3.55 -9.07 -18.92
N HIS A 116 2.33 -9.06 -19.40
CA HIS A 116 1.24 -8.28 -18.84
C HIS A 116 0.14 -9.21 -18.35
N PRO A 117 -0.09 -9.29 -17.02
CA PRO A 117 -1.21 -10.04 -16.48
C PRO A 117 -2.52 -9.36 -16.90
N GLU A 118 -3.43 -10.11 -17.52
CA GLU A 118 -4.68 -9.58 -18.05
C GLU A 118 -5.63 -9.16 -16.92
N GLY A 119 -6.14 -7.93 -17.00
CA GLY A 119 -7.11 -7.39 -16.04
C GLY A 119 -6.56 -7.09 -14.64
N LEU A 120 -5.28 -7.34 -14.38
CA LEU A 120 -4.65 -7.13 -13.08
C LEU A 120 -3.63 -5.97 -13.09
N PRO A 121 -3.51 -5.22 -12.00
CA PRO A 121 -2.45 -4.25 -11.79
C PRO A 121 -1.06 -4.89 -11.92
N HIS A 122 -0.15 -4.17 -12.55
CA HIS A 122 1.22 -4.59 -12.72
C HIS A 122 2.16 -3.39 -12.88
N ALA A 123 3.43 -3.56 -12.56
CA ALA A 123 4.39 -2.49 -12.78
C ALA A 123 4.57 -2.20 -14.28
N LYS A 124 4.77 -0.94 -14.66
CA LYS A 124 4.95 -0.54 -16.06
C LYS A 124 6.28 -1.07 -16.61
N ALA A 125 6.31 -1.38 -17.91
CA ALA A 125 7.54 -1.76 -18.59
C ALA A 125 8.56 -0.60 -18.63
N VAL A 126 9.83 -0.95 -18.53
CA VAL A 126 10.97 -0.05 -18.79
C VAL A 126 11.87 -0.68 -19.84
N GLU A 127 12.69 0.14 -20.52
CA GLU A 127 13.53 -0.32 -21.62
C GLU A 127 14.53 -1.40 -21.16
N GLU A 128 15.05 -1.27 -19.93
CA GLU A 128 16.04 -2.16 -19.36
C GLU A 128 15.45 -3.39 -18.65
N CYS A 129 14.13 -3.54 -18.56
CA CYS A 129 13.58 -4.71 -17.90
C CYS A 129 13.73 -5.98 -18.76
N GLU A 130 14.10 -7.06 -18.11
CA GLU A 130 14.15 -8.40 -18.68
C GLU A 130 13.22 -9.31 -17.89
N THR A 131 12.58 -10.27 -18.57
CA THR A 131 11.75 -11.29 -17.95
C THR A 131 12.39 -12.66 -18.08
N LEU A 132 12.55 -13.34 -16.96
CA LEU A 132 12.77 -14.77 -16.87
C LEU A 132 11.40 -15.45 -16.70
N ARG A 133 11.07 -16.36 -17.59
CA ARG A 133 9.89 -17.22 -17.51
C ARG A 133 10.30 -18.67 -17.34
N ILE A 134 9.78 -19.32 -16.31
CA ILE A 134 10.02 -20.73 -16.03
C ILE A 134 8.69 -21.47 -16.13
N PHE A 135 8.65 -22.50 -16.94
CA PHE A 135 7.50 -23.37 -17.06
C PHE A 135 7.71 -24.62 -16.22
N LEU A 136 6.79 -24.85 -15.32
CA LEU A 136 6.74 -26.04 -14.49
C LEU A 136 5.58 -26.92 -14.97
N LYS A 137 5.76 -28.23 -14.99
CA LYS A 137 4.71 -29.18 -15.36
C LYS A 137 4.46 -30.22 -14.29
N GLU A 138 3.23 -30.65 -14.22
CA GLU A 138 2.79 -31.87 -13.55
C GLU A 138 2.11 -32.79 -14.60
N GLU A 139 2.75 -33.92 -14.86
CA GLU A 139 2.36 -34.77 -16.00
C GLU A 139 1.06 -35.55 -15.77
N ARG A 140 0.76 -35.99 -14.52
CA ARG A 140 -0.42 -36.81 -14.21
C ARG A 140 -1.71 -36.01 -14.31
N LYS A 141 -1.73 -34.84 -13.72
CA LYS A 141 -2.88 -33.92 -13.75
C LYS A 141 -2.92 -33.07 -15.01
N ARG A 142 -1.85 -33.10 -15.80
CA ARG A 142 -1.70 -32.27 -16.99
C ARG A 142 -1.93 -30.79 -16.69
N VAL A 143 -1.11 -30.28 -15.77
CA VAL A 143 -1.10 -28.87 -15.36
C VAL A 143 0.24 -28.25 -15.74
N GLU A 144 0.20 -27.03 -16.26
CA GLU A 144 1.36 -26.19 -16.48
C GLU A 144 1.28 -24.97 -15.56
N VAL A 145 2.38 -24.63 -14.88
CA VAL A 145 2.51 -23.40 -14.10
C VAL A 145 3.65 -22.57 -14.68
N GLU A 146 3.35 -21.35 -15.08
CA GLU A 146 4.33 -20.37 -15.54
C GLU A 146 4.70 -19.45 -14.38
N LEU A 147 6.00 -19.26 -14.15
CA LEU A 147 6.53 -18.32 -13.17
C LEU A 147 7.27 -17.20 -13.91
N ASP A 148 6.84 -15.97 -13.75
CA ASP A 148 7.53 -14.81 -14.29
C ASP A 148 8.33 -14.09 -13.21
N TYR A 149 9.56 -13.74 -13.54
CA TYR A 149 10.48 -12.90 -12.78
C TYR A 149 10.87 -11.73 -13.65
N ILE A 150 10.33 -10.55 -13.36
CA ILE A 150 10.59 -9.32 -14.11
C ILE A 150 11.57 -8.49 -13.30
N LEU A 151 12.77 -8.29 -13.83
CA LEU A 151 13.85 -7.56 -13.15
C LEU A 151 13.81 -6.08 -13.48
N TYR A 152 13.79 -5.23 -12.44
CA TYR A 152 13.97 -3.78 -12.50
C TYR A 152 15.34 -3.43 -11.91
N PRO A 153 16.39 -3.41 -12.75
CA PRO A 153 17.77 -3.40 -12.25
C PRO A 153 18.16 -2.13 -11.51
N ASP A 154 17.59 -0.98 -11.87
CA ASP A 154 17.90 0.31 -11.27
C ASP A 154 17.26 0.50 -9.89
N GLU A 155 16.14 -0.14 -9.63
CA GLU A 155 15.41 -0.10 -8.36
C GLU A 155 15.78 -1.24 -7.40
N ASP A 156 16.60 -2.20 -7.85
CA ASP A 156 16.88 -3.44 -7.10
C ASP A 156 15.61 -4.21 -6.71
N VAL A 157 14.64 -4.27 -7.64
CA VAL A 157 13.34 -4.89 -7.44
C VAL A 157 13.11 -6.00 -8.47
N ILE A 158 12.52 -7.09 -8.04
CA ILE A 158 12.01 -8.16 -8.88
C ILE A 158 10.48 -8.19 -8.72
N ALA A 159 9.75 -8.09 -9.84
CA ALA A 159 8.31 -8.36 -9.85
C ALA A 159 8.08 -9.83 -10.20
N ARG A 160 7.10 -10.47 -9.55
CA ARG A 160 6.80 -11.89 -9.70
C ARG A 160 5.31 -12.13 -9.84
N ASN A 161 4.94 -13.09 -10.66
CA ASN A 161 3.61 -13.65 -10.71
C ASN A 161 3.66 -15.12 -11.13
N ALA A 162 2.55 -15.83 -10.94
CA ALA A 162 2.36 -17.19 -11.36
C ALA A 162 1.08 -17.32 -12.18
N ARG A 163 1.10 -18.16 -13.20
CA ARG A 163 -0.09 -18.51 -13.98
C ARG A 163 -0.22 -20.02 -14.06
N ILE A 164 -1.39 -20.54 -13.70
CA ILE A 164 -1.70 -21.95 -13.80
C ILE A 164 -2.63 -22.20 -14.97
N LYS A 165 -2.33 -23.20 -15.78
CA LYS A 165 -3.12 -23.62 -16.94
C LYS A 165 -3.55 -25.07 -16.81
N ASN A 166 -4.83 -25.32 -16.95
CA ASN A 166 -5.38 -26.66 -17.03
C ASN A 166 -5.26 -27.17 -18.47
N ILE A 167 -4.29 -28.03 -18.75
CA ILE A 167 -4.10 -28.68 -20.06
C ILE A 167 -4.69 -30.09 -20.11
N SER A 168 -5.49 -30.47 -19.10
CA SER A 168 -6.27 -31.71 -19.06
C SER A 168 -7.60 -31.58 -19.76
N GLU A 169 -8.34 -32.69 -19.85
CA GLU A 169 -9.71 -32.73 -20.38
C GLU A 169 -10.78 -32.59 -19.30
N GLU A 170 -10.36 -32.57 -18.02
CA GLU A 170 -11.24 -32.50 -16.86
C GLU A 170 -11.09 -31.15 -16.13
N ALA A 171 -12.14 -30.75 -15.45
CA ALA A 171 -12.08 -29.57 -14.58
C ALA A 171 -11.24 -29.86 -13.31
N LEU A 172 -10.48 -28.87 -12.89
CA LEU A 172 -9.68 -28.90 -11.66
C LEU A 172 -10.13 -27.77 -10.73
N PHE A 173 -9.78 -27.89 -9.46
CA PHE A 173 -9.98 -26.81 -8.50
C PHE A 173 -8.62 -26.31 -8.02
N VAL A 174 -8.38 -25.02 -8.18
CA VAL A 174 -7.21 -24.35 -7.60
C VAL A 174 -7.55 -23.95 -6.18
N GLU A 175 -6.83 -24.53 -5.22
CA GLU A 175 -7.01 -24.26 -3.79
C GLU A 175 -6.02 -23.20 -3.31
N ARG A 176 -4.86 -23.05 -3.99
CA ARG A 176 -3.84 -22.06 -3.73
C ARG A 176 -2.99 -21.77 -4.96
N LEU A 177 -2.75 -20.49 -5.24
CA LEU A 177 -1.84 -20.02 -6.29
C LEU A 177 -1.18 -18.72 -5.81
N ASP A 178 0.00 -18.87 -5.20
CA ASP A 178 0.74 -17.71 -4.71
C ASP A 178 1.48 -16.99 -5.84
N SER A 179 1.57 -15.70 -5.75
CA SER A 179 2.35 -14.86 -6.66
C SER A 179 3.84 -15.00 -6.43
N LEU A 180 4.20 -15.29 -5.17
CA LEU A 180 5.57 -15.40 -4.69
C LEU A 180 5.67 -16.48 -3.63
N SER A 181 6.67 -17.34 -3.75
CA SER A 181 7.19 -18.20 -2.69
C SER A 181 8.71 -18.12 -2.70
N LEU A 182 9.34 -18.18 -1.53
CA LEU A 182 10.78 -18.09 -1.40
C LEU A 182 11.24 -18.73 -0.09
N ASP A 183 12.20 -19.67 -0.18
CA ASP A 183 12.79 -20.35 0.97
C ASP A 183 14.19 -19.79 1.29
N PHE A 184 14.39 -19.34 2.51
CA PHE A 184 15.70 -19.00 3.07
C PHE A 184 16.21 -20.19 3.89
N SER A 185 17.30 -20.81 3.44
CA SER A 185 17.86 -22.00 4.10
C SER A 185 18.49 -21.69 5.47
N TYR A 186 18.82 -20.41 5.73
CA TYR A 186 19.48 -19.97 6.96
C TYR A 186 19.14 -18.50 7.23
N GLY A 187 19.36 -18.09 8.45
CA GLY A 187 19.13 -16.74 8.94
C GLY A 187 18.24 -16.72 10.18
N ASP A 188 18.45 -15.73 11.01
CA ASP A 188 17.58 -15.40 12.12
C ASP A 188 16.91 -14.06 11.83
N TYR A 189 15.60 -14.12 11.67
CA TYR A 189 14.83 -12.97 11.22
C TYR A 189 13.78 -12.54 12.25
N ASP A 190 13.49 -11.26 12.22
CA ASP A 190 12.24 -10.69 12.70
C ASP A 190 11.31 -10.46 11.53
N LEU A 191 10.01 -10.59 11.75
CA LEU A 191 8.99 -10.16 10.81
C LEU A 191 8.52 -8.76 11.18
N ILE A 192 8.56 -7.85 10.21
CA ILE A 192 7.92 -6.56 10.29
C ILE A 192 6.65 -6.60 9.43
N HIS A 193 5.51 -6.29 10.01
CA HIS A 193 4.24 -6.19 9.33
C HIS A 193 3.43 -4.99 9.82
N PHE A 194 2.38 -4.65 9.10
CA PHE A 194 1.64 -3.41 9.27
C PHE A 194 0.17 -3.72 9.53
N SER A 195 -0.16 -3.81 10.81
CA SER A 195 -1.49 -4.17 11.28
C SER A 195 -2.18 -3.01 11.99
N GLY A 196 -3.50 -3.10 12.14
CA GLY A 196 -4.21 -2.04 12.81
C GLY A 196 -5.72 -2.28 12.93
N ARG A 197 -6.46 -1.20 12.79
CA ARG A 197 -7.93 -1.16 12.81
C ARG A 197 -8.40 0.11 12.12
N TYR A 198 -9.70 0.26 11.91
CA TYR A 198 -10.31 1.52 11.47
C TYR A 198 -9.83 2.69 12.33
N GLY A 199 -9.33 3.74 11.69
CA GLY A 199 -8.79 4.93 12.34
C GLY A 199 -7.40 4.77 12.99
N MET A 200 -6.78 3.59 12.87
CA MET A 200 -5.40 3.31 13.32
C MET A 200 -4.80 2.24 12.42
N GLU A 201 -4.65 2.54 11.15
CA GLU A 201 -4.23 1.61 10.10
C GLU A 201 -2.71 1.53 9.97
N ARG A 202 -2.21 0.40 9.53
CA ARG A 202 -0.79 0.16 9.14
C ARG A 202 0.22 0.54 10.22
N LEU A 203 -0.09 0.24 11.47
CA LEU A 203 0.87 0.44 12.58
C LEU A 203 2.04 -0.52 12.45
N TYR A 204 3.23 -0.01 12.59
CA TYR A 204 4.47 -0.79 12.56
C TYR A 204 4.49 -1.84 13.68
N ARG A 205 4.70 -3.09 13.31
CA ARG A 205 4.87 -4.23 14.23
C ARG A 205 6.12 -4.99 13.84
N ARG A 206 7.03 -5.22 14.80
CA ARG A 206 8.22 -6.04 14.61
C ARG A 206 8.27 -7.12 15.67
N GLU A 207 8.35 -8.38 15.25
CA GLU A 207 8.36 -9.53 16.14
C GLU A 207 9.34 -10.59 15.65
N PRO A 208 10.07 -11.30 16.54
CA PRO A 208 10.96 -12.37 16.15
C PRO A 208 10.17 -13.55 15.64
N LEU A 209 10.63 -14.15 14.54
CA LEU A 209 10.04 -15.37 14.04
C LEU A 209 10.29 -16.52 15.02
N GLN A 210 9.21 -17.18 15.39
CA GLN A 210 9.21 -18.42 16.15
C GLN A 210 8.98 -19.60 15.19
N GLN A 211 9.31 -20.83 15.63
CA GLN A 211 8.95 -22.03 14.87
C GLN A 211 7.43 -22.12 14.70
N GLY A 212 6.99 -22.43 13.49
CA GLY A 212 5.59 -22.45 13.09
C GLY A 212 5.30 -21.38 12.04
N VAL A 213 4.04 -21.06 11.86
CA VAL A 213 3.55 -20.14 10.83
C VAL A 213 3.04 -18.85 11.46
N LYS A 214 3.51 -17.72 10.94
CA LYS A 214 2.84 -16.44 11.09
C LYS A 214 2.00 -16.19 9.84
N HIS A 215 0.69 -16.08 10.04
CA HIS A 215 -0.29 -15.83 8.99
C HIS A 215 -0.83 -14.41 9.11
N ILE A 216 -0.62 -13.59 8.09
CA ILE A 216 -1.11 -12.22 7.97
C ILE A 216 -2.05 -12.19 6.78
N ALA A 217 -3.33 -11.92 7.01
CA ALA A 217 -4.32 -12.08 5.96
C ALA A 217 -5.51 -11.15 6.11
N SER A 218 -6.18 -10.89 5.01
CA SER A 218 -7.52 -10.32 4.97
C SER A 218 -8.50 -11.26 4.28
N MET A 219 -9.62 -11.50 4.93
CA MET A 219 -10.78 -12.23 4.36
C MET A 219 -11.96 -11.29 4.10
N ARG A 220 -11.70 -9.97 4.00
CA ARG A 220 -12.74 -8.93 3.96
C ARG A 220 -13.17 -8.52 2.54
N GLY A 221 -12.62 -9.16 1.51
CA GLY A 221 -12.81 -8.76 0.12
C GLY A 221 -12.04 -7.48 -0.26
N SER A 222 -11.23 -6.97 0.66
CA SER A 222 -10.29 -5.86 0.48
C SER A 222 -9.00 -6.11 1.25
N SER A 223 -7.94 -5.32 1.00
CA SER A 223 -6.70 -5.38 1.77
C SER A 223 -6.89 -5.08 3.27
N SER A 224 -7.88 -4.28 3.63
CA SER A 224 -8.43 -4.02 4.96
C SER A 224 -7.68 -3.00 5.83
N HIS A 225 -8.35 -2.51 6.89
CA HIS A 225 -7.76 -1.68 7.93
C HIS A 225 -6.88 -2.49 8.90
N GLN A 226 -7.12 -3.82 8.98
CA GLN A 226 -6.51 -4.67 9.99
C GLN A 226 -5.12 -5.15 9.58
N GLU A 227 -4.94 -5.47 8.31
CA GLU A 227 -3.69 -5.96 7.76
C GLU A 227 -3.39 -5.29 6.41
N ASN A 228 -2.12 -5.24 6.03
CA ASN A 228 -1.68 -4.71 4.75
C ASN A 228 -0.92 -5.78 3.96
N PRO A 229 -1.09 -5.88 2.64
CA PRO A 229 -0.42 -6.89 1.81
C PRO A 229 1.07 -6.58 1.59
N PHE A 230 1.77 -6.30 2.70
CA PHE A 230 3.18 -5.95 2.74
C PHE A 230 3.84 -6.44 4.03
N GLY A 231 5.01 -7.03 3.91
CA GLY A 231 5.83 -7.45 5.04
C GLY A 231 7.32 -7.36 4.75
N ILE A 232 8.12 -7.30 5.81
CA ILE A 232 9.58 -7.25 5.74
C ILE A 232 10.16 -8.34 6.62
N LEU A 233 11.02 -9.16 6.05
CA LEU A 233 11.85 -10.10 6.78
C LEU A 233 13.18 -9.40 7.07
N ALA A 234 13.44 -9.06 8.33
CA ALA A 234 14.60 -8.29 8.75
C ALA A 234 15.54 -9.13 9.62
N GLY A 235 16.83 -9.07 9.37
CA GLY A 235 17.81 -9.64 10.29
C GLY A 235 17.63 -9.07 11.71
N ARG A 236 17.93 -9.86 12.75
CA ARG A 236 17.73 -9.47 14.17
C ARG A 236 18.34 -8.11 14.53
N ASN A 237 19.47 -7.79 13.94
CA ASN A 237 20.21 -6.55 14.20
C ASN A 237 19.97 -5.48 13.13
N THR A 238 19.03 -5.69 12.23
CA THR A 238 18.69 -4.71 11.19
C THR A 238 18.07 -3.47 11.82
N THR A 239 18.61 -2.31 11.44
CA THR A 239 18.17 -0.97 11.85
C THR A 239 17.63 -0.20 10.64
N GLU A 240 17.26 1.06 10.81
CA GLU A 240 16.91 1.94 9.69
C GLU A 240 18.06 2.08 8.67
N HIS A 241 19.32 1.95 9.09
CA HIS A 241 20.48 2.33 8.27
C HIS A 241 21.49 1.22 8.03
N SER A 242 21.26 0.03 8.53
CA SER A 242 22.17 -1.12 8.35
C SER A 242 21.48 -2.45 8.60
N GLY A 243 22.02 -3.50 7.98
CA GLY A 243 21.57 -4.87 8.17
C GLY A 243 20.62 -5.35 7.07
N ASP A 244 20.69 -6.64 6.79
CA ASP A 244 19.95 -7.27 5.71
C ASP A 244 18.44 -7.29 5.99
N CYS A 245 17.65 -6.88 5.01
CA CYS A 245 16.20 -6.94 5.05
C CYS A 245 15.61 -7.18 3.66
N TYR A 246 14.47 -7.87 3.64
CA TYR A 246 13.76 -8.30 2.42
C TYR A 246 12.31 -7.83 2.53
N GLY A 247 11.83 -7.05 1.54
CA GLY A 247 10.46 -6.57 1.47
C GLY A 247 9.64 -7.35 0.45
N PHE A 248 8.39 -7.63 0.79
CA PHE A 248 7.44 -8.37 -0.05
C PHE A 248 6.11 -7.64 -0.07
N ALA A 249 5.61 -7.24 -1.24
CA ALA A 249 4.34 -6.54 -1.39
C ALA A 249 3.53 -7.09 -2.55
N LEU A 250 2.19 -7.08 -2.42
CA LEU A 250 1.26 -7.60 -3.43
C LEU A 250 0.48 -6.45 -4.09
N LEU A 251 0.37 -6.48 -5.40
CA LEU A 251 -0.43 -5.55 -6.20
C LEU A 251 -1.86 -6.09 -6.34
N TYR A 252 -2.62 -6.07 -5.25
CA TYR A 252 -3.97 -6.63 -5.22
C TYR A 252 -4.85 -5.94 -4.19
N SER A 253 -6.08 -5.63 -4.55
CA SER A 253 -7.01 -4.85 -3.73
C SER A 253 -8.14 -5.70 -3.11
N SER A 254 -7.99 -7.03 -3.09
CA SER A 254 -8.95 -7.96 -2.48
C SER A 254 -8.33 -8.70 -1.31
N SER A 255 -8.96 -9.79 -0.91
CA SER A 255 -8.45 -10.68 0.15
C SER A 255 -7.10 -11.29 -0.23
N PHE A 256 -6.17 -11.27 0.70
CA PHE A 256 -4.78 -11.72 0.50
C PHE A 256 -4.27 -12.52 1.71
N HIS A 257 -3.15 -13.19 1.54
CA HIS A 257 -2.36 -13.71 2.65
C HIS A 257 -0.86 -13.45 2.42
N LEU A 258 -0.14 -13.29 3.52
CA LEU A 258 1.31 -13.34 3.64
C LEU A 258 1.62 -14.36 4.74
N ASP A 259 2.15 -15.51 4.37
CA ASP A 259 2.58 -16.54 5.29
C ASP A 259 4.08 -16.52 5.44
N VAL A 260 4.55 -16.58 6.70
CA VAL A 260 5.96 -16.73 7.01
C VAL A 260 6.10 -17.92 7.94
N GLU A 261 6.64 -19.01 7.41
CA GLU A 261 6.86 -20.25 8.14
C GLU A 261 8.33 -20.39 8.51
N ARG A 262 8.60 -20.64 9.79
CA ARG A 262 9.91 -21.08 10.25
C ARG A 262 9.86 -22.56 10.62
N ASP A 263 10.61 -23.36 9.91
CA ASP A 263 10.66 -24.80 10.11
C ASP A 263 11.56 -25.20 11.30
N SER A 264 11.56 -26.51 11.62
CA SER A 264 12.36 -27.07 12.72
C SER A 264 13.87 -27.06 12.46
N TYR A 265 14.30 -26.84 11.23
CA TYR A 265 15.71 -26.75 10.81
C TYR A 265 16.19 -25.31 10.67
N ARG A 266 15.35 -24.34 11.07
CA ARG A 266 15.55 -22.89 10.99
C ARG A 266 15.50 -22.32 9.56
N GLY A 267 15.00 -23.08 8.59
CA GLY A 267 14.61 -22.54 7.31
C GLY A 267 13.41 -21.58 7.47
N THR A 268 13.33 -20.59 6.62
CA THR A 268 12.21 -19.64 6.61
C THR A 268 11.61 -19.62 5.22
N ARG A 269 10.31 -19.91 5.11
CA ARG A 269 9.53 -19.77 3.87
C ARG A 269 8.66 -18.55 3.96
N VAL A 270 8.67 -17.73 2.91
CA VAL A 270 7.74 -16.62 2.72
C VAL A 270 6.86 -16.94 1.54
N SER A 271 5.55 -16.84 1.70
CA SER A 271 4.56 -17.02 0.64
C SER A 271 3.57 -15.86 0.64
N LEU A 272 3.25 -15.31 -0.53
CA LEU A 272 2.40 -14.14 -0.70
C LEU A 272 1.48 -14.32 -1.91
N GLY A 273 0.19 -14.15 -1.73
CA GLY A 273 -0.78 -14.33 -2.80
C GLY A 273 -2.21 -13.96 -2.44
N MET A 274 -3.13 -14.37 -3.31
CA MET A 274 -4.57 -14.27 -3.05
C MET A 274 -4.94 -15.14 -1.85
N GLN A 275 -5.88 -14.67 -1.01
CA GLN A 275 -6.37 -15.46 0.12
C GLN A 275 -6.96 -16.80 -0.37
N ASN A 276 -6.48 -17.88 0.21
CA ASN A 276 -6.80 -19.24 -0.21
C ASN A 276 -7.87 -19.92 0.64
N ASP A 277 -8.19 -19.40 1.82
CA ASP A 277 -9.29 -19.94 2.61
C ASP A 277 -10.61 -19.80 1.83
N ASN A 278 -11.26 -20.91 1.53
CA ASN A 278 -12.44 -21.01 0.66
C ASN A 278 -12.21 -20.62 -0.81
N MET A 279 -10.97 -20.60 -1.31
CA MET A 279 -10.70 -20.29 -2.70
C MET A 279 -11.41 -21.27 -3.64
N HIS A 280 -11.13 -22.56 -3.57
CA HIS A 280 -11.78 -23.63 -4.36
C HIS A 280 -12.20 -23.16 -5.76
N TYR A 281 -11.20 -22.62 -6.50
CA TYR A 281 -11.43 -21.96 -7.79
C TYR A 281 -11.54 -22.97 -8.90
N LEU A 282 -12.75 -23.14 -9.47
CA LEU A 282 -12.98 -24.03 -10.60
C LEU A 282 -12.18 -23.57 -11.82
N LEU A 283 -11.34 -24.45 -12.35
CA LEU A 283 -10.54 -24.24 -13.56
C LEU A 283 -10.96 -25.28 -14.60
N GLU A 284 -11.78 -24.87 -15.55
CA GLU A 284 -12.25 -25.76 -16.61
C GLU A 284 -11.12 -26.19 -17.54
N ALA A 285 -11.37 -27.25 -18.34
CA ALA A 285 -10.40 -27.72 -19.32
C ALA A 285 -9.99 -26.58 -20.28
N GLY A 286 -8.70 -26.33 -20.41
CA GLY A 286 -8.14 -25.26 -21.22
C GLY A 286 -8.16 -23.87 -20.61
N GLU A 287 -8.83 -23.66 -19.45
CA GLU A 287 -8.79 -22.38 -18.72
C GLU A 287 -7.45 -22.16 -18.03
N GLU A 288 -7.16 -20.91 -17.74
CA GLU A 288 -6.02 -20.46 -16.96
C GLU A 288 -6.42 -19.50 -15.85
N LEU A 289 -5.64 -19.48 -14.78
CA LEU A 289 -5.78 -18.51 -13.68
C LEU A 289 -4.44 -17.80 -13.49
N GLN A 290 -4.47 -16.47 -13.52
CA GLN A 290 -3.34 -15.59 -13.29
C GLN A 290 -3.36 -15.10 -11.83
N SER A 291 -2.25 -15.25 -11.11
CA SER A 291 -2.08 -14.60 -9.81
C SER A 291 -1.82 -13.09 -9.97
N PRO A 292 -2.14 -12.26 -8.97
CA PRO A 292 -1.68 -10.87 -8.91
C PRO A 292 -0.15 -10.77 -8.99
N GLU A 293 0.37 -9.60 -9.33
CA GLU A 293 1.81 -9.36 -9.27
C GLU A 293 2.25 -9.08 -7.83
N ALA A 294 3.37 -9.67 -7.43
CA ALA A 294 4.09 -9.34 -6.20
C ALA A 294 5.42 -8.67 -6.55
N ILE A 295 5.90 -7.78 -5.69
CA ILE A 295 7.25 -7.21 -5.79
C ILE A 295 8.08 -7.64 -4.60
N LEU A 296 9.37 -7.89 -4.82
CA LEU A 296 10.34 -8.15 -3.75
C LEU A 296 11.60 -7.33 -3.96
N SER A 297 12.20 -6.89 -2.86
CA SER A 297 13.44 -6.12 -2.85
C SER A 297 14.29 -6.51 -1.64
N PHE A 298 15.62 -6.33 -1.78
CA PHE A 298 16.58 -6.48 -0.71
C PHE A 298 17.24 -5.14 -0.40
N GLY A 299 17.37 -4.81 0.89
CA GLY A 299 18.03 -3.58 1.34
C GLY A 299 19.06 -3.82 2.43
N ASP A 300 20.07 -2.94 2.51
CA ASP A 300 20.98 -2.82 3.63
C ASP A 300 20.47 -1.70 4.55
N GLY A 301 19.61 -2.05 5.49
CA GLY A 301 18.83 -1.14 6.32
C GLY A 301 17.42 -0.84 5.78
N LEU A 302 16.48 -0.60 6.71
CA LEU A 302 15.06 -0.39 6.38
C LEU A 302 14.82 0.86 5.53
N SER A 303 15.63 1.92 5.69
CA SER A 303 15.54 3.13 4.87
C SER A 303 15.96 2.88 3.42
N ALA A 304 17.00 2.06 3.18
CA ALA A 304 17.41 1.68 1.83
C ALA A 304 16.31 0.87 1.14
N LEU A 305 15.79 -0.15 1.81
CA LEU A 305 14.66 -0.96 1.32
C LEU A 305 13.44 -0.10 1.00
N SER A 306 13.06 0.81 1.92
CA SER A 306 11.90 1.71 1.71
C SER A 306 12.10 2.61 0.49
N ASN A 307 13.28 3.18 0.31
CA ASN A 307 13.56 4.07 -0.83
C ASN A 307 13.52 3.31 -2.18
N GLN A 308 14.00 2.06 -2.22
CA GLN A 308 13.90 1.19 -3.40
C GLN A 308 12.43 0.90 -3.75
N LEU A 309 11.65 0.44 -2.76
CA LEU A 309 10.24 0.12 -2.94
C LEU A 309 9.41 1.37 -3.29
N GLN A 310 9.60 2.50 -2.60
CA GLN A 310 8.93 3.76 -2.93
C GLN A 310 9.31 4.26 -4.33
N GLY A 311 10.58 4.10 -4.72
CA GLY A 311 11.05 4.40 -6.07
C GLY A 311 10.32 3.58 -7.12
N MET A 312 10.19 2.28 -6.89
CA MET A 312 9.42 1.35 -7.74
C MET A 312 7.95 1.77 -7.83
N VAL A 313 7.30 2.03 -6.70
CA VAL A 313 5.89 2.46 -6.65
C VAL A 313 5.69 3.76 -7.40
N LYS A 314 6.49 4.78 -7.11
CA LYS A 314 6.41 6.12 -7.72
C LYS A 314 6.58 6.11 -9.23
N LYS A 315 7.56 5.36 -9.74
CA LYS A 315 7.91 5.38 -11.15
C LYS A 315 7.08 4.44 -12.01
N TYR A 316 6.74 3.25 -11.48
CA TYR A 316 6.25 2.16 -12.31
C TYR A 316 4.90 1.58 -11.91
N ILE A 317 4.42 1.84 -10.69
CA ILE A 317 3.14 1.27 -10.22
C ILE A 317 2.07 2.35 -10.13
N ALA A 318 2.27 3.36 -9.30
CA ALA A 318 1.24 4.36 -9.04
C ALA A 318 0.79 5.08 -10.32
N ALA A 319 -0.50 5.37 -10.40
CA ALA A 319 -1.05 6.22 -11.43
C ALA A 319 -0.41 7.61 -11.38
N LYS A 320 -0.22 8.22 -12.53
CA LYS A 320 0.21 9.62 -12.58
C LYS A 320 -0.99 10.53 -12.36
N SER A 321 -0.81 11.56 -11.54
CA SER A 321 -1.80 12.62 -11.41
C SER A 321 -2.02 13.30 -12.77
N PRO A 322 -3.26 13.50 -13.21
CA PRO A 322 -3.54 14.30 -14.40
C PRO A 322 -3.34 15.80 -14.15
N LEU A 323 -3.30 16.22 -12.87
CA LEU A 323 -3.06 17.61 -12.49
C LEU A 323 -1.56 17.87 -12.43
N PRO A 324 -1.08 19.03 -12.96
CA PRO A 324 0.35 19.36 -12.98
C PRO A 324 0.90 19.77 -11.62
N TYR A 325 0.01 20.04 -10.65
CA TYR A 325 0.34 20.45 -9.29
C TYR A 325 -0.46 19.61 -8.27
N PHE A 326 -0.07 19.68 -7.01
CA PHE A 326 -0.90 19.17 -5.93
C PHE A 326 -2.00 20.21 -5.62
N PRO A 327 -3.28 19.85 -5.76
CA PRO A 327 -4.34 20.77 -5.36
C PRO A 327 -4.32 20.98 -3.84
N ILE A 328 -4.47 22.22 -3.41
CA ILE A 328 -4.75 22.53 -2.00
C ILE A 328 -6.24 22.35 -1.79
N LEU A 329 -6.59 21.20 -1.28
CA LEU A 329 -7.96 20.70 -1.20
C LEU A 329 -8.68 21.23 0.05
N LEU A 330 -9.96 21.56 -0.08
CA LEU A 330 -10.91 21.72 1.02
C LEU A 330 -11.99 20.66 0.88
N ASN A 331 -12.10 19.75 1.85
CA ASN A 331 -13.18 18.78 1.90
C ASN A 331 -14.34 19.30 2.74
N SER A 332 -15.58 19.12 2.26
CA SER A 332 -16.78 19.62 2.92
C SER A 332 -17.27 18.75 4.08
N TRP A 333 -16.73 17.51 4.26
CA TRP A 333 -17.31 16.55 5.19
C TRP A 333 -17.32 17.08 6.63
N GLU A 334 -16.18 17.38 7.24
CA GLU A 334 -16.14 17.90 8.61
C GLU A 334 -16.76 19.32 8.75
N ALA A 335 -16.85 20.07 7.64
CA ALA A 335 -17.47 21.41 7.67
C ALA A 335 -19.00 21.38 7.73
N CYS A 336 -19.66 20.39 7.14
CA CYS A 336 -21.12 20.39 7.07
C CYS A 336 -21.83 19.04 7.04
N TYR A 337 -21.09 17.92 6.97
CA TYR A 337 -21.67 16.57 6.85
C TYR A 337 -22.76 16.51 5.78
N PHE A 338 -23.95 15.96 6.09
CA PHE A 338 -25.10 15.94 5.17
C PHE A 338 -25.90 17.26 5.11
N ASN A 339 -25.59 18.26 5.96
CA ASN A 339 -26.36 19.49 6.07
C ASN A 339 -25.82 20.61 5.19
N PHE A 340 -26.05 20.50 3.88
CA PHE A 340 -25.63 21.52 2.91
C PHE A 340 -26.63 21.69 1.77
N THR A 341 -26.51 22.84 1.11
CA THR A 341 -27.14 23.19 -0.16
C THR A 341 -26.06 23.63 -1.15
N GLY A 342 -26.40 23.81 -2.43
CA GLY A 342 -25.43 24.32 -3.40
C GLY A 342 -24.87 25.68 -3.02
N GLU A 343 -25.71 26.59 -2.49
CA GLU A 343 -25.24 27.93 -2.04
C GLU A 343 -24.24 27.80 -0.87
N LYS A 344 -24.47 26.89 0.08
CA LYS A 344 -23.53 26.66 1.19
C LYS A 344 -22.18 26.10 0.69
N ILE A 345 -22.21 25.24 -0.32
CA ILE A 345 -20.99 24.73 -0.95
C ILE A 345 -20.21 25.85 -1.66
N ILE A 346 -20.91 26.73 -2.37
CA ILE A 346 -20.30 27.91 -3.03
C ILE A 346 -19.72 28.88 -2.00
N GLU A 347 -20.42 29.12 -0.88
CA GLU A 347 -19.92 29.94 0.20
C GLU A 347 -18.64 29.34 0.83
N LEU A 348 -18.63 28.04 1.09
CA LEU A 348 -17.45 27.33 1.58
C LEU A 348 -16.27 27.43 0.61
N ALA A 349 -16.53 27.30 -0.70
CA ALA A 349 -15.53 27.48 -1.75
C ALA A 349 -14.94 28.88 -1.78
N ARG A 350 -15.80 29.92 -1.66
CA ARG A 350 -15.35 31.31 -1.62
C ARG A 350 -14.46 31.61 -0.41
N GLU A 351 -14.82 31.11 0.76
CA GLU A 351 -13.99 31.24 1.97
C GLU A 351 -12.67 30.49 1.83
N GLY A 352 -12.70 29.26 1.30
CA GLY A 352 -11.49 28.47 1.02
C GLY A 352 -10.57 29.15 0.00
N LYS A 353 -11.15 29.71 -1.07
CA LYS A 353 -10.41 30.49 -2.08
C LYS A 353 -9.74 31.73 -1.48
N ALA A 354 -10.44 32.44 -0.62
CA ALA A 354 -9.88 33.60 0.09
C ALA A 354 -8.65 33.22 0.95
N LEU A 355 -8.53 31.97 1.38
CA LEU A 355 -7.39 31.46 2.13
C LEU A 355 -6.28 30.85 1.25
N GLY A 356 -6.48 30.78 -0.08
CA GLY A 356 -5.50 30.22 -1.02
C GLY A 356 -5.76 28.79 -1.46
N MET A 357 -6.83 28.14 -1.00
CA MET A 357 -7.23 26.82 -1.47
C MET A 357 -7.72 26.89 -2.91
N ASN A 358 -7.58 25.82 -3.68
CA ASN A 358 -7.90 25.83 -5.12
C ASN A 358 -8.78 24.68 -5.59
N LEU A 359 -9.13 23.74 -4.71
CA LEU A 359 -10.04 22.62 -4.99
C LEU A 359 -11.03 22.47 -3.83
N LEU A 360 -12.33 22.44 -4.13
CA LEU A 360 -13.37 22.03 -3.18
C LEU A 360 -13.86 20.64 -3.55
N VAL A 361 -13.88 19.72 -2.59
CA VAL A 361 -14.51 18.40 -2.71
C VAL A 361 -15.83 18.40 -1.96
N MET A 362 -16.94 18.29 -2.70
CA MET A 362 -18.26 18.02 -2.13
C MET A 362 -18.36 16.55 -1.78
N ASP A 363 -18.38 16.26 -0.48
CA ASP A 363 -18.42 14.89 0.06
C ASP A 363 -19.81 14.27 0.00
N ASP A 364 -20.11 13.18 0.72
CA ASP A 364 -21.36 12.42 0.69
C ASP A 364 -22.61 13.29 0.92
N GLY A 365 -23.70 12.97 0.19
CA GLY A 365 -25.02 13.59 0.41
C GLY A 365 -25.60 14.42 -0.72
N TRP A 366 -25.00 14.46 -1.91
CA TRP A 366 -25.42 15.31 -3.03
C TRP A 366 -26.44 14.64 -3.99
N PHE A 367 -26.68 13.33 -3.86
CA PHE A 367 -27.42 12.51 -4.81
C PHE A 367 -28.66 11.83 -4.20
N GLY A 368 -29.63 11.44 -5.03
CA GLY A 368 -30.80 10.66 -4.62
C GLY A 368 -31.51 11.26 -3.40
N LYS A 369 -31.86 10.39 -2.46
CA LYS A 369 -32.41 10.76 -1.14
C LYS A 369 -31.36 10.61 -0.03
N ARG A 370 -30.13 11.01 -0.31
CA ARG A 370 -28.97 10.84 0.56
C ARG A 370 -28.82 11.97 1.57
N ASP A 371 -29.68 11.97 2.60
CA ASP A 371 -29.60 12.90 3.74
C ASP A 371 -29.06 12.24 5.02
N THR A 372 -28.84 10.93 4.97
CA THR A 372 -28.31 10.10 6.05
C THR A 372 -27.64 8.86 5.45
N ASP A 373 -26.97 8.07 6.26
CA ASP A 373 -26.36 6.78 5.87
C ASP A 373 -27.40 5.70 5.47
N PHE A 374 -28.70 5.93 5.69
CA PHE A 374 -29.73 4.87 5.60
C PHE A 374 -30.40 4.76 4.22
N SER A 375 -30.20 5.71 3.33
CA SER A 375 -30.92 5.77 2.05
C SER A 375 -30.10 6.34 0.92
N GLY A 376 -30.55 6.12 -0.32
CA GLY A 376 -30.09 6.79 -1.52
C GLY A 376 -28.81 6.24 -2.14
N LEU A 377 -28.00 5.45 -1.43
CA LEU A 377 -26.75 4.92 -1.99
C LEU A 377 -27.04 3.95 -3.14
N GLY A 378 -26.40 4.17 -4.27
CA GLY A 378 -26.67 3.51 -5.55
C GLY A 378 -27.45 4.36 -6.56
N ASP A 379 -28.16 5.39 -6.10
CA ASP A 379 -28.94 6.29 -6.95
C ASP A 379 -28.11 7.50 -7.39
N TRP A 380 -27.22 7.30 -8.36
CA TRP A 380 -26.29 8.33 -8.84
C TRP A 380 -26.98 9.38 -9.73
N VAL A 381 -27.93 10.09 -9.13
CA VAL A 381 -28.69 11.17 -9.75
C VAL A 381 -28.67 12.39 -8.81
N THR A 382 -28.34 13.55 -9.35
CA THR A 382 -28.26 14.80 -8.56
C THR A 382 -29.55 15.08 -7.79
N ASN A 383 -29.46 15.38 -6.51
CA ASN A 383 -30.57 15.87 -5.72
C ASN A 383 -30.69 17.40 -5.89
N GLU A 384 -31.33 17.82 -7.01
CA GLU A 384 -31.49 19.25 -7.32
C GLU A 384 -32.40 19.98 -6.31
N GLU A 385 -33.32 19.27 -5.66
CA GLU A 385 -34.16 19.87 -4.62
C GLU A 385 -33.31 20.31 -3.41
N LYS A 386 -32.40 19.44 -2.97
CA LYS A 386 -31.47 19.72 -1.86
C LYS A 386 -30.42 20.76 -2.24
N LEU A 387 -29.83 20.64 -3.42
CA LEU A 387 -28.80 21.57 -3.87
C LEU A 387 -29.39 22.95 -4.28
N GLY A 388 -30.66 22.98 -4.70
CA GLY A 388 -31.30 24.18 -5.26
C GLY A 388 -30.83 24.53 -6.67
N MET A 389 -30.02 23.64 -7.30
CA MET A 389 -29.49 23.80 -8.66
C MET A 389 -29.01 22.46 -9.23
N SER A 390 -28.77 22.39 -10.54
CA SER A 390 -28.11 21.25 -11.14
C SER A 390 -26.64 21.16 -10.76
N LEU A 391 -26.07 19.95 -10.84
CA LEU A 391 -24.65 19.71 -10.55
C LEU A 391 -23.72 20.45 -11.53
N GLU A 392 -24.14 20.53 -12.81
CA GLU A 392 -23.45 21.33 -13.83
C GLU A 392 -23.39 22.82 -13.47
N SER A 393 -24.53 23.39 -13.06
CA SER A 393 -24.60 24.79 -12.61
C SER A 393 -23.74 25.04 -11.38
N LEU A 394 -23.74 24.12 -10.41
CA LEU A 394 -22.86 24.21 -9.23
C LEU A 394 -21.40 24.21 -9.64
N GLY A 395 -20.99 23.28 -10.50
CA GLY A 395 -19.60 23.20 -10.98
C GLY A 395 -19.13 24.48 -11.67
N HIS A 396 -19.93 25.04 -12.58
CA HIS A 396 -19.58 26.31 -13.24
C HIS A 396 -19.51 27.49 -12.26
N ARG A 397 -20.39 27.57 -11.28
CA ARG A 397 -20.33 28.60 -10.24
C ARG A 397 -19.06 28.48 -9.38
N LEU A 398 -18.58 27.26 -9.12
CA LEU A 398 -17.31 27.06 -8.41
C LEU A 398 -16.13 27.51 -9.28
N GLU A 399 -16.15 27.24 -10.59
CA GLU A 399 -15.15 27.77 -11.52
C GLU A 399 -15.15 29.32 -11.56
N GLU A 400 -16.32 29.96 -11.53
CA GLU A 400 -16.45 31.42 -11.46
C GLU A 400 -15.83 31.98 -10.16
N GLU A 401 -15.90 31.26 -9.05
CA GLU A 401 -15.20 31.62 -7.79
C GLU A 401 -13.69 31.28 -7.86
N GLY A 402 -13.20 30.68 -8.96
CA GLY A 402 -11.80 30.28 -9.14
C GLY A 402 -11.40 29.02 -8.37
N MET A 403 -12.36 28.16 -8.06
CA MET A 403 -12.15 26.86 -7.41
C MET A 403 -12.40 25.73 -8.39
N HIS A 404 -11.53 24.73 -8.38
CA HIS A 404 -11.79 23.45 -9.02
C HIS A 404 -12.86 22.68 -8.24
N PHE A 405 -13.58 21.80 -8.95
CA PHE A 405 -14.66 21.02 -8.35
C PHE A 405 -14.30 19.55 -8.25
N GLY A 406 -14.46 19.00 -7.05
CA GLY A 406 -14.33 17.59 -6.72
C GLY A 406 -15.61 17.01 -6.13
N ILE A 407 -15.84 15.72 -6.30
CA ILE A 407 -17.05 15.04 -5.86
C ILE A 407 -16.75 13.66 -5.27
N TRP A 408 -17.52 13.27 -4.26
CA TRP A 408 -17.46 11.96 -3.62
C TRP A 408 -18.40 10.95 -4.29
N ILE A 409 -17.97 9.69 -4.39
CA ILE A 409 -18.77 8.54 -4.82
C ILE A 409 -18.46 7.29 -3.98
N GLU A 410 -19.44 6.38 -3.85
CA GLU A 410 -19.28 5.05 -3.26
C GLU A 410 -19.97 3.99 -4.16
N PRO A 411 -19.35 3.66 -5.31
CA PRO A 411 -20.03 2.95 -6.40
C PRO A 411 -20.26 1.45 -6.15
N GLU A 412 -19.56 0.85 -5.21
CA GLU A 412 -19.64 -0.59 -4.90
C GLU A 412 -20.76 -0.93 -3.91
N MET A 413 -21.43 0.09 -3.35
CA MET A 413 -22.41 -0.09 -2.29
C MET A 413 -23.80 0.37 -2.70
N VAL A 414 -24.81 -0.17 -2.02
CA VAL A 414 -26.22 0.16 -2.26
C VAL A 414 -26.99 0.11 -0.94
N ASN A 415 -27.95 1.03 -0.76
CA ASN A 415 -28.94 0.91 0.30
C ASN A 415 -30.18 0.16 -0.20
N GLU A 416 -30.85 -0.59 0.70
CA GLU A 416 -32.15 -1.19 0.40
C GLU A 416 -33.20 -0.10 0.07
N ASP A 417 -33.10 1.07 0.70
CA ASP A 417 -33.88 2.26 0.33
C ASP A 417 -33.18 3.09 -0.78
N SER A 418 -33.06 2.47 -1.94
CA SER A 418 -32.64 3.12 -3.18
C SER A 418 -33.51 2.66 -4.35
N ALA A 419 -33.59 3.44 -5.41
CA ALA A 419 -34.28 3.05 -6.64
C ALA A 419 -33.56 1.89 -7.33
N LEU A 420 -32.23 1.88 -7.30
CA LEU A 420 -31.40 0.81 -7.87
C LEU A 420 -31.75 -0.54 -7.20
N TYR A 421 -31.73 -0.62 -5.90
CA TYR A 421 -32.03 -1.88 -5.21
C TYR A 421 -33.46 -2.34 -5.42
N ARG A 422 -34.44 -1.42 -5.43
CA ARG A 422 -35.85 -1.78 -5.72
C ARG A 422 -36.03 -2.32 -7.14
N ALA A 423 -35.27 -1.82 -8.10
CA ALA A 423 -35.31 -2.29 -9.49
C ALA A 423 -34.52 -3.61 -9.71
N HIS A 424 -33.41 -3.75 -9.04
CA HIS A 424 -32.44 -4.84 -9.21
C HIS A 424 -31.90 -5.35 -7.86
N PRO A 425 -32.74 -6.01 -7.03
CA PRO A 425 -32.26 -6.58 -5.76
C PRO A 425 -31.23 -7.70 -5.98
N ASP A 426 -31.23 -8.33 -7.15
CA ASP A 426 -30.26 -9.35 -7.57
C ASP A 426 -28.87 -8.78 -7.90
N TYR A 427 -28.72 -7.46 -7.95
CA TYR A 427 -27.40 -6.82 -8.12
C TYR A 427 -26.57 -6.81 -6.84
N ALA A 428 -27.18 -7.05 -5.68
CA ALA A 428 -26.45 -7.18 -4.42
C ALA A 428 -25.89 -8.59 -4.22
N LEU A 429 -24.71 -8.69 -3.61
CA LEU A 429 -24.22 -9.94 -3.03
C LEU A 429 -25.13 -10.30 -1.86
N GLN A 430 -26.00 -11.28 -2.05
CA GLN A 430 -27.02 -11.65 -1.08
C GLN A 430 -27.50 -13.07 -1.28
N ILE A 431 -27.57 -13.85 -0.21
CA ILE A 431 -28.09 -15.22 -0.22
C ILE A 431 -29.62 -15.18 -0.38
N PRO A 432 -30.20 -15.82 -1.42
CA PRO A 432 -31.63 -15.80 -1.64
C PRO A 432 -32.41 -16.35 -0.46
N GLY A 433 -33.41 -15.58 -0.01
CA GLY A 433 -34.30 -15.98 1.11
C GLY A 433 -33.72 -15.75 2.50
N GLU A 434 -32.47 -15.29 2.63
CA GLU A 434 -31.86 -14.93 3.89
C GLU A 434 -31.86 -13.40 4.08
N SER A 435 -31.84 -12.98 5.35
CA SER A 435 -31.66 -11.56 5.68
C SER A 435 -30.19 -11.18 5.51
N PRO A 436 -29.86 -10.16 4.70
CA PRO A 436 -28.46 -9.80 4.46
C PRO A 436 -27.80 -9.22 5.71
N ILE A 437 -26.50 -9.49 5.86
CA ILE A 437 -25.69 -8.85 6.89
C ILE A 437 -25.45 -7.40 6.48
N ARG A 438 -25.80 -6.47 7.36
CA ARG A 438 -25.62 -5.03 7.15
C ARG A 438 -24.39 -4.51 7.86
N SER A 439 -23.71 -3.54 7.25
CA SER A 439 -22.71 -2.68 7.85
C SER A 439 -22.95 -1.28 7.33
N ARG A 440 -23.05 -0.26 8.20
CA ARG A 440 -23.44 1.12 7.85
C ARG A 440 -24.76 1.20 7.04
N SER A 441 -25.69 0.28 7.28
CA SER A 441 -26.97 0.18 6.52
C SER A 441 -26.81 -0.05 5.01
N GLN A 442 -25.66 -0.56 4.58
CA GLN A 442 -25.29 -0.78 3.18
C GLN A 442 -25.23 -2.28 2.86
N LEU A 443 -25.49 -2.61 1.60
CA LEU A 443 -25.21 -3.89 0.95
C LEU A 443 -24.11 -3.66 -0.10
N VAL A 444 -23.50 -4.76 -0.55
CA VAL A 444 -22.42 -4.73 -1.57
C VAL A 444 -23.02 -5.10 -2.92
N LEU A 445 -22.78 -4.30 -3.95
CA LEU A 445 -23.13 -4.64 -5.33
C LEU A 445 -22.21 -5.75 -5.86
N ASP A 446 -22.75 -6.66 -6.65
CA ASP A 446 -22.02 -7.80 -7.20
C ASP A 446 -21.13 -7.40 -8.39
N PHE A 447 -19.97 -6.80 -8.09
CA PHE A 447 -18.99 -6.43 -9.11
C PHE A 447 -18.30 -7.65 -9.77
N SER A 448 -18.60 -8.88 -9.32
CA SER A 448 -18.18 -10.08 -10.06
C SER A 448 -18.93 -10.24 -11.40
N ARG A 449 -20.02 -9.48 -11.58
CA ARG A 449 -20.89 -9.46 -12.75
C ARG A 449 -20.65 -8.19 -13.58
N LYS A 450 -20.28 -8.40 -14.85
CA LYS A 450 -19.98 -7.30 -15.78
C LYS A 450 -21.12 -6.31 -15.94
N GLU A 451 -22.37 -6.82 -16.03
CA GLU A 451 -23.57 -6.01 -16.22
C GLU A 451 -23.85 -5.08 -15.03
N VAL A 452 -23.48 -5.49 -13.81
CA VAL A 452 -23.62 -4.65 -12.61
C VAL A 452 -22.60 -3.51 -12.65
N VAL A 453 -21.35 -3.84 -12.96
CA VAL A 453 -20.27 -2.85 -13.11
C VAL A 453 -20.61 -1.83 -14.20
N ASP A 454 -21.06 -2.30 -15.37
CA ASP A 454 -21.40 -1.43 -16.52
C ASP A 454 -22.59 -0.51 -16.16
N ALA A 455 -23.63 -1.02 -15.48
CA ALA A 455 -24.79 -0.21 -15.08
C ALA A 455 -24.41 0.94 -14.12
N VAL A 456 -23.57 0.66 -13.12
CA VAL A 456 -23.10 1.68 -12.15
C VAL A 456 -22.21 2.71 -12.86
N LEU A 457 -21.28 2.25 -13.70
CA LEU A 457 -20.38 3.11 -14.45
C LEU A 457 -21.13 4.04 -15.41
N GLU A 458 -22.09 3.51 -16.19
CA GLU A 458 -22.91 4.29 -17.11
C GLU A 458 -23.75 5.35 -16.39
N SER A 459 -24.30 5.02 -15.21
CA SER A 459 -25.04 5.96 -14.37
C SER A 459 -24.18 7.15 -13.94
N LEU A 460 -22.96 6.90 -13.44
CA LEU A 460 -22.03 7.93 -13.05
C LEU A 460 -21.52 8.75 -14.24
N ILE A 461 -21.16 8.11 -15.35
CA ILE A 461 -20.75 8.83 -16.58
C ILE A 461 -21.89 9.75 -17.07
N SER A 462 -23.13 9.28 -17.05
CA SER A 462 -24.28 10.10 -17.45
C SER A 462 -24.50 11.28 -16.53
N CYS A 463 -24.31 11.09 -15.22
CA CYS A 463 -24.45 12.16 -14.22
C CYS A 463 -23.35 13.22 -14.34
N PHE A 464 -22.13 12.85 -14.68
CA PHE A 464 -20.97 13.75 -14.65
C PHE A 464 -20.55 14.32 -16.00
N ARG A 465 -21.14 13.87 -17.11
CA ARG A 465 -20.69 14.20 -18.48
C ARG A 465 -20.57 15.70 -18.75
N SER A 466 -21.48 16.52 -18.22
CA SER A 466 -21.50 17.98 -18.39
C SER A 466 -20.91 18.76 -17.23
N VAL A 467 -20.48 18.05 -16.16
CA VAL A 467 -19.99 18.70 -14.95
C VAL A 467 -18.48 18.95 -15.06
N PRO A 468 -17.97 20.16 -14.79
CA PRO A 468 -16.55 20.48 -14.89
C PRO A 468 -15.77 19.92 -13.67
N LEU A 469 -15.66 18.59 -13.59
CA LEU A 469 -14.96 17.93 -12.52
C LEU A 469 -13.44 17.92 -12.75
N SER A 470 -12.68 18.11 -11.66
CA SER A 470 -11.24 17.96 -11.60
C SER A 470 -10.81 16.83 -10.66
N TYR A 471 -11.74 16.36 -9.81
CA TYR A 471 -11.43 15.40 -8.75
C TYR A 471 -12.63 14.50 -8.41
N ILE A 472 -12.37 13.23 -8.16
CA ILE A 472 -13.33 12.25 -7.65
C ILE A 472 -12.71 11.55 -6.44
N LYS A 473 -13.38 11.62 -5.28
CA LYS A 473 -13.08 10.80 -4.10
C LYS A 473 -13.95 9.55 -4.16
N MET A 474 -13.33 8.38 -4.35
CA MET A 474 -14.02 7.10 -4.45
C MET A 474 -13.88 6.30 -3.17
N ASP A 475 -14.99 6.05 -2.51
CA ASP A 475 -15.07 5.39 -1.22
C ASP A 475 -15.64 3.96 -1.26
N MET A 476 -15.44 3.21 -0.16
CA MET A 476 -16.00 1.89 0.11
C MET A 476 -16.08 1.67 1.62
N ASN A 477 -17.27 1.82 2.21
CA ASN A 477 -17.41 1.93 3.67
C ASN A 477 -17.83 0.64 4.37
N ARG A 478 -17.62 -0.52 3.77
CA ARG A 478 -17.85 -1.81 4.44
C ARG A 478 -17.01 -2.94 3.83
N SER A 479 -16.77 -3.97 4.63
CA SER A 479 -16.21 -5.23 4.14
C SER A 479 -17.24 -6.04 3.35
N ILE A 480 -16.76 -6.87 2.41
CA ILE A 480 -17.62 -7.79 1.65
C ILE A 480 -18.05 -8.93 2.57
N MET A 481 -19.33 -9.16 2.64
CA MET A 481 -20.02 -10.22 3.38
C MET A 481 -21.07 -10.85 2.45
N ASP A 482 -21.68 -11.94 2.89
CA ASP A 482 -22.71 -12.65 2.11
C ASP A 482 -22.24 -12.97 0.69
N VAL A 483 -21.03 -13.58 0.58
CA VAL A 483 -20.36 -13.86 -0.71
C VAL A 483 -21.17 -14.87 -1.51
N TYR A 484 -22.24 -14.38 -2.11
CA TYR A 484 -23.12 -15.13 -3.01
C TYR A 484 -23.47 -14.25 -4.20
N SER A 485 -23.24 -14.76 -5.40
CA SER A 485 -23.54 -14.09 -6.66
C SER A 485 -24.61 -14.85 -7.42
N HIS A 486 -25.61 -14.14 -7.95
CA HIS A 486 -26.59 -14.70 -8.87
C HIS A 486 -25.99 -15.07 -10.24
N GLY A 487 -24.77 -14.59 -10.53
CA GLY A 487 -24.05 -14.84 -11.78
C GLY A 487 -23.22 -16.13 -11.82
N VAL A 488 -23.15 -16.89 -10.71
CA VAL A 488 -22.36 -18.13 -10.64
C VAL A 488 -23.15 -19.28 -10.01
N ASN A 489 -22.89 -20.50 -10.48
CA ASN A 489 -23.41 -21.71 -9.86
C ASN A 489 -22.58 -22.09 -8.61
N PHE A 490 -23.00 -23.12 -7.89
CA PHE A 490 -22.33 -23.60 -6.68
C PHE A 490 -20.84 -23.92 -6.89
N GLN A 491 -20.47 -24.53 -8.02
CA GLN A 491 -19.07 -24.89 -8.33
C GLN A 491 -18.22 -23.64 -8.62
N GLY A 492 -18.81 -22.57 -9.15
CA GLY A 492 -18.13 -21.31 -9.42
C GLY A 492 -17.95 -20.38 -8.23
N ARG A 493 -18.45 -20.73 -7.04
CA ARG A 493 -18.43 -19.83 -5.85
C ARG A 493 -17.04 -19.34 -5.47
N GLY A 494 -16.01 -20.16 -5.63
CA GLY A 494 -14.62 -19.79 -5.34
C GLY A 494 -14.05 -18.72 -6.27
N LYS A 495 -14.74 -18.40 -7.38
CA LYS A 495 -14.33 -17.34 -8.31
C LYS A 495 -14.84 -15.94 -7.92
N ILE A 496 -15.82 -15.82 -6.99
CA ILE A 496 -16.57 -14.58 -6.76
C ILE A 496 -15.66 -13.43 -6.34
N LEU A 497 -14.86 -13.58 -5.28
CA LEU A 497 -14.03 -12.49 -4.74
C LEU A 497 -12.95 -12.05 -5.73
N HIS A 498 -12.33 -13.00 -6.45
CA HIS A 498 -11.35 -12.63 -7.47
C HIS A 498 -12.02 -11.90 -8.65
N ARG A 499 -13.15 -12.40 -9.15
CA ARG A 499 -13.94 -11.73 -10.22
C ARG A 499 -14.46 -10.36 -9.76
N TYR A 500 -14.86 -10.23 -8.50
CA TYR A 500 -15.23 -8.94 -7.90
C TYR A 500 -14.08 -7.93 -8.01
N CYS A 501 -12.87 -8.33 -7.65
CA CYS A 501 -11.69 -7.50 -7.76
C CYS A 501 -11.39 -7.10 -9.22
N LEU A 502 -11.50 -8.02 -10.16
CA LEU A 502 -11.39 -7.72 -11.60
C LEU A 502 -12.49 -6.74 -12.07
N GLY A 503 -13.70 -6.87 -11.54
CA GLY A 503 -14.80 -5.93 -11.77
C GLY A 503 -14.52 -4.54 -11.23
N LEU A 504 -13.94 -4.42 -10.05
CA LEU A 504 -13.46 -3.16 -9.50
C LEU A 504 -12.42 -2.50 -10.41
N TYR A 505 -11.44 -3.27 -10.87
CA TYR A 505 -10.41 -2.76 -11.78
C TYR A 505 -10.98 -2.35 -13.14
N ARG A 506 -11.96 -3.09 -13.65
CA ARG A 506 -12.74 -2.71 -14.84
C ARG A 506 -13.48 -1.39 -14.63
N PHE A 507 -14.15 -1.22 -13.49
CA PHE A 507 -14.83 0.03 -13.12
C PHE A 507 -13.87 1.22 -13.10
N LEU A 508 -12.73 1.08 -12.40
CA LEU A 508 -11.70 2.12 -12.29
C LEU A 508 -11.09 2.47 -13.66
N SER A 509 -10.85 1.47 -14.51
CA SER A 509 -10.39 1.70 -15.90
C SER A 509 -11.41 2.49 -16.69
N GLY A 510 -12.68 2.09 -16.66
CA GLY A 510 -13.75 2.78 -17.37
C GLY A 510 -14.00 4.19 -16.88
N LEU A 511 -13.93 4.42 -15.57
CA LEU A 511 -14.04 5.76 -14.99
C LEU A 511 -12.90 6.67 -15.47
N LYS A 512 -11.68 6.15 -15.48
CA LYS A 512 -10.48 6.87 -15.94
C LYS A 512 -10.50 7.15 -17.44
N GLU A 513 -11.03 6.24 -18.26
CA GLU A 513 -11.24 6.44 -19.69
C GLU A 513 -12.29 7.53 -19.96
N ALA A 514 -13.39 7.52 -19.20
CA ALA A 514 -14.44 8.53 -19.32
C ALA A 514 -14.00 9.92 -18.87
N PHE A 515 -13.14 10.00 -17.85
CA PHE A 515 -12.67 11.24 -17.23
C PHE A 515 -11.15 11.30 -17.13
N PRO A 516 -10.41 11.36 -18.25
CA PRO A 516 -8.94 11.22 -18.26
C PRO A 516 -8.20 12.38 -17.57
N ASN A 517 -8.84 13.53 -17.39
CA ASN A 517 -8.28 14.73 -16.77
C ASN A 517 -8.69 14.89 -15.30
N VAL A 518 -9.44 13.94 -14.75
CA VAL A 518 -9.92 13.96 -13.37
C VAL A 518 -8.99 13.13 -12.49
N LEU A 519 -8.52 13.72 -11.39
CA LEU A 519 -7.78 12.98 -10.37
C LEU A 519 -8.75 12.13 -9.56
N ILE A 520 -8.47 10.82 -9.46
CA ILE A 520 -9.25 9.90 -8.62
C ILE A 520 -8.47 9.64 -7.34
N GLU A 521 -9.04 10.00 -6.20
CA GLU A 521 -8.56 9.60 -4.87
C GLU A 521 -9.28 8.35 -4.42
N GLY A 522 -8.53 7.31 -4.03
CA GLY A 522 -9.10 6.14 -3.36
C GLY A 522 -9.44 6.46 -1.90
N CYS A 523 -10.55 5.92 -1.42
CA CYS A 523 -10.95 5.87 -0.03
C CYS A 523 -11.62 4.52 0.24
N SER A 524 -11.55 4.02 1.47
CA SER A 524 -12.30 2.83 1.86
C SER A 524 -12.52 2.88 3.37
N GLY A 525 -13.43 3.75 3.80
CA GLY A 525 -13.53 4.14 5.20
C GLY A 525 -12.13 4.55 5.70
N GLY A 526 -11.52 5.55 5.08
CA GLY A 526 -10.10 5.82 5.25
C GLY A 526 -9.21 4.84 4.48
N GLY A 527 -8.29 4.21 5.16
CA GLY A 527 -7.23 3.38 4.61
C GLY A 527 -7.55 1.89 4.44
N GLY A 528 -8.80 1.48 4.37
CA GLY A 528 -9.21 0.06 4.26
C GLY A 528 -8.87 -0.62 2.92
N ARG A 529 -8.46 0.14 1.91
CA ARG A 529 -7.93 -0.35 0.64
C ARG A 529 -6.72 0.48 0.22
N PHE A 530 -5.80 0.69 1.15
CA PHE A 530 -4.54 1.36 0.89
C PHE A 530 -3.51 0.33 0.48
N ASP A 531 -3.45 0.02 -0.81
CA ASP A 531 -2.61 -1.02 -1.39
C ASP A 531 -2.10 -0.64 -2.79
N LEU A 532 -1.16 -1.41 -3.31
CA LEU A 532 -0.52 -1.15 -4.61
C LEU A 532 -1.47 -1.40 -5.79
N GLY A 533 -2.47 -2.27 -5.62
CA GLY A 533 -3.49 -2.51 -6.64
C GLY A 533 -4.37 -1.29 -6.86
N ALA A 534 -4.80 -0.63 -5.78
CA ALA A 534 -5.56 0.61 -5.85
C ALA A 534 -4.71 1.78 -6.37
N LEU A 535 -3.45 1.90 -5.95
CA LEU A 535 -2.53 2.94 -6.44
C LEU A 535 -2.21 2.84 -7.94
N TYR A 536 -2.38 1.67 -8.55
CA TYR A 536 -2.24 1.53 -10.00
C TYR A 536 -3.27 2.37 -10.78
N PHE A 537 -4.44 2.61 -10.20
CA PHE A 537 -5.52 3.39 -10.80
C PHE A 537 -5.61 4.80 -10.22
N THR A 538 -5.34 4.97 -8.95
CA THR A 538 -5.52 6.22 -8.19
C THR A 538 -4.16 6.76 -7.76
N PRO A 539 -3.78 8.00 -8.14
CA PRO A 539 -2.46 8.56 -7.79
C PRO A 539 -2.30 8.82 -6.29
N GLN A 540 -3.39 8.91 -5.55
CA GLN A 540 -3.42 9.07 -4.10
C GLN A 540 -4.61 8.32 -3.48
N ILE A 541 -4.48 8.02 -2.19
CA ILE A 541 -5.52 7.36 -1.38
C ILE A 541 -5.63 8.10 -0.04
N TRP A 542 -6.86 8.32 0.43
CA TRP A 542 -7.12 8.84 1.77
C TRP A 542 -6.55 7.90 2.82
N LEU A 543 -5.60 8.40 3.60
CA LEU A 543 -4.75 7.54 4.42
C LEU A 543 -5.50 6.89 5.60
N SER A 544 -6.37 7.66 6.24
CA SER A 544 -7.20 7.27 7.38
C SER A 544 -8.29 8.31 7.63
N ASP A 545 -9.46 7.85 8.06
CA ASP A 545 -10.52 8.76 8.55
C ASP A 545 -10.17 9.40 9.90
N ASN A 546 -9.11 8.91 10.55
CA ASN A 546 -8.58 9.59 11.74
C ASN A 546 -7.78 10.82 11.32
N THR A 547 -8.32 12.00 11.62
CA THR A 547 -7.71 13.30 11.30
C THR A 547 -6.90 13.90 12.46
N ASP A 548 -6.78 13.19 13.60
CA ASP A 548 -5.93 13.62 14.71
C ASP A 548 -4.44 13.58 14.31
N ALA A 549 -3.80 14.74 14.29
CA ALA A 549 -2.42 14.87 13.83
C ALA A 549 -1.41 14.01 14.62
N ILE A 550 -1.65 13.75 15.90
CA ILE A 550 -0.73 12.96 16.73
C ILE A 550 -0.86 11.47 16.44
N GLU A 551 -2.09 10.98 16.23
CA GLU A 551 -2.30 9.59 15.79
C GLU A 551 -1.85 9.38 14.35
N ARG A 552 -2.00 10.39 13.48
CA ARG A 552 -1.48 10.38 12.09
C ARG A 552 0.04 10.18 12.04
N LEU A 553 0.81 10.63 13.03
CA LEU A 553 2.26 10.38 13.08
C LEU A 553 2.57 8.87 13.04
N GLU A 554 1.83 8.04 13.77
CA GLU A 554 2.05 6.59 13.76
C GLU A 554 1.56 5.93 12.48
N ILE A 555 0.39 6.34 11.97
CA ILE A 555 -0.20 5.83 10.73
C ILE A 555 0.71 6.16 9.53
N GLN A 556 1.20 7.41 9.44
CA GLN A 556 2.10 7.85 8.36
C GLN A 556 3.48 7.19 8.47
N TYR A 557 4.01 7.02 9.70
CA TYR A 557 5.25 6.30 9.92
C TYR A 557 5.18 4.87 9.35
N GLY A 558 4.18 4.08 9.73
CA GLY A 558 4.02 2.71 9.24
C GLY A 558 3.78 2.65 7.72
N SER A 559 2.95 3.55 7.19
CA SER A 559 2.67 3.61 5.76
C SER A 559 3.91 3.96 4.92
N SER A 560 4.84 4.75 5.46
CA SER A 560 6.05 5.21 4.77
C SER A 560 7.07 4.11 4.47
N PHE A 561 6.89 2.89 4.96
CA PHE A 561 7.81 1.79 4.64
C PHE A 561 7.69 1.29 3.19
N LEU A 562 6.51 1.37 2.61
CA LEU A 562 6.24 0.95 1.23
C LEU A 562 5.78 2.11 0.36
N TYR A 563 4.87 2.95 0.88
CA TYR A 563 4.12 3.90 0.07
C TYR A 563 4.82 5.26 -0.01
N PRO A 564 4.97 5.81 -1.22
CA PRO A 564 5.45 7.17 -1.39
C PRO A 564 4.54 8.18 -0.68
N ILE A 565 5.12 9.17 -0.04
CA ILE A 565 4.37 10.15 0.77
C ILE A 565 3.32 10.90 -0.06
N GLN A 566 3.63 11.23 -1.31
CA GLN A 566 2.68 11.91 -2.20
C GLN A 566 1.42 11.10 -2.55
N CYS A 567 1.41 9.79 -2.27
CA CYS A 567 0.24 8.93 -2.45
C CYS A 567 -0.71 8.94 -1.24
N MET A 568 -0.34 9.62 -0.16
CA MET A 568 -1.07 9.63 1.12
C MET A 568 -1.90 10.91 1.25
N GLY A 569 -3.22 10.83 1.18
CA GLY A 569 -4.09 11.98 1.50
C GLY A 569 -3.97 12.38 2.97
N ALA A 570 -3.67 13.66 3.24
CA ALA A 570 -3.47 14.17 4.58
C ALA A 570 -3.99 15.62 4.71
N HIS A 571 -4.90 15.84 5.65
CA HIS A 571 -5.57 17.13 5.82
C HIS A 571 -5.35 17.71 7.22
N VAL A 572 -5.36 19.04 7.30
CA VAL A 572 -5.46 19.80 8.54
C VAL A 572 -6.94 19.82 8.95
N SER A 573 -7.26 19.18 10.06
CA SER A 573 -8.62 19.12 10.62
C SER A 573 -8.88 20.20 11.64
N GLN A 574 -10.14 20.34 12.03
CA GLN A 574 -10.58 21.25 13.09
C GLN A 574 -10.11 20.77 14.47
N VAL A 575 -10.07 21.67 15.45
CA VAL A 575 -9.84 21.36 16.87
C VAL A 575 -10.93 22.01 17.73
N PRO A 576 -11.35 21.33 18.83
CA PRO A 576 -10.95 19.99 19.26
C PRO A 576 -11.24 18.94 18.19
N ASN A 577 -10.33 17.98 17.97
CA ASN A 577 -10.55 16.93 16.99
C ASN A 577 -11.82 16.13 17.34
N HIS A 578 -12.69 15.90 16.35
CA HIS A 578 -14.00 15.30 16.59
C HIS A 578 -13.96 13.83 17.06
N GLN A 579 -12.86 13.12 16.79
CA GLN A 579 -12.69 11.72 17.17
C GLN A 579 -12.03 11.58 18.55
N THR A 580 -10.99 12.34 18.83
CA THR A 580 -10.14 12.21 20.03
C THR A 580 -10.38 13.31 21.07
N GLY A 581 -11.00 14.44 20.69
CA GLY A 581 -11.13 15.62 21.53
C GLY A 581 -9.81 16.38 21.74
N ARG A 582 -8.72 15.97 21.09
CA ARG A 582 -7.39 16.58 21.25
C ARG A 582 -7.34 17.96 20.60
N VAL A 583 -6.62 18.88 21.26
CA VAL A 583 -6.29 20.20 20.75
C VAL A 583 -4.81 20.24 20.43
N VAL A 584 -4.48 20.35 19.14
CA VAL A 584 -3.11 20.40 18.61
C VAL A 584 -2.89 21.75 17.95
N PRO A 585 -1.73 22.43 18.13
CA PRO A 585 -1.43 23.70 17.50
C PRO A 585 -1.66 23.64 15.97
N MET A 586 -2.17 24.72 15.37
CA MET A 586 -2.50 24.79 13.93
C MET A 586 -1.31 24.38 13.06
N ASN A 587 -0.12 24.91 13.35
CA ASN A 587 1.08 24.62 12.60
C ASN A 587 1.60 23.18 12.80
N THR A 588 1.36 22.58 13.96
CA THR A 588 1.69 21.15 14.17
C THR A 588 0.83 20.26 13.30
N ARG A 589 -0.49 20.53 13.22
CA ARG A 589 -1.40 19.82 12.31
C ARG A 589 -0.94 19.94 10.85
N ALA A 590 -0.53 21.16 10.44
CA ALA A 590 -0.01 21.41 9.11
C ALA A 590 1.32 20.68 8.82
N ILE A 591 2.29 20.71 9.74
CA ILE A 591 3.57 20.00 9.59
C ILE A 591 3.34 18.49 9.40
N VAL A 592 2.41 17.90 10.13
CA VAL A 592 2.04 16.49 9.96
C VAL A 592 1.37 16.25 8.61
N ALA A 593 0.41 17.08 8.22
CA ALA A 593 -0.31 16.97 6.95
C ALA A 593 0.59 17.21 5.73
N MET A 594 1.65 18.01 5.84
CA MET A 594 2.67 18.21 4.78
C MET A 594 3.46 16.94 4.45
N SER A 595 3.33 15.87 5.24
CA SER A 595 3.83 14.55 4.89
C SER A 595 2.79 13.73 4.14
N GLY A 596 2.10 14.34 3.18
CA GLY A 596 1.10 13.73 2.31
C GLY A 596 0.64 14.70 1.22
N SER A 597 -0.41 14.30 0.48
CA SER A 597 -1.17 15.19 -0.40
C SER A 597 -1.99 16.13 0.48
N PHE A 598 -1.53 17.38 0.56
CA PHE A 598 -1.95 18.35 1.56
C PHE A 598 -3.33 18.93 1.28
N GLY A 599 -4.13 19.08 2.32
CA GLY A 599 -5.44 19.73 2.25
C GLY A 599 -5.97 20.14 3.61
N TYR A 600 -7.22 20.61 3.61
CA TYR A 600 -7.94 21.05 4.79
C TYR A 600 -9.30 20.34 4.89
N GLU A 601 -9.70 20.04 6.10
CA GLU A 601 -10.98 19.44 6.45
C GLU A 601 -11.55 20.15 7.67
N LEU A 602 -12.05 21.37 7.46
CA LEU A 602 -12.55 22.30 8.48
C LEU A 602 -13.50 23.32 7.85
N ASP A 603 -14.32 24.02 8.66
CA ASP A 603 -15.05 25.19 8.18
C ASP A 603 -14.15 26.45 8.30
N PRO A 604 -13.77 27.10 7.18
CA PRO A 604 -12.94 28.31 7.23
C PRO A 604 -13.57 29.47 8.03
N LYS A 605 -14.89 29.47 8.22
CA LYS A 605 -15.59 30.51 9.02
C LYS A 605 -15.27 30.39 10.51
N ASP A 606 -14.94 29.21 10.99
CA ASP A 606 -14.59 28.96 12.39
C ASP A 606 -13.13 29.34 12.69
N CYS A 607 -12.34 29.67 11.65
CA CYS A 607 -10.96 30.11 11.81
C CYS A 607 -10.85 31.53 12.30
N SER A 608 -10.01 31.74 13.34
CA SER A 608 -9.61 33.08 13.80
C SER A 608 -8.79 33.82 12.73
N GLU A 609 -8.63 35.13 12.85
CA GLU A 609 -7.74 35.90 11.97
C GLU A 609 -6.28 35.40 12.03
N GLU A 610 -5.86 34.95 13.19
CA GLU A 610 -4.56 34.32 13.39
C GLU A 610 -4.43 33.02 12.62
N ASP A 611 -5.44 32.12 12.71
CA ASP A 611 -5.49 30.86 11.95
C ASP A 611 -5.48 31.13 10.45
N ARG A 612 -6.25 32.13 9.97
CA ARG A 612 -6.29 32.54 8.55
C ARG A 612 -4.90 32.97 8.06
N ALA A 613 -4.18 33.77 8.84
CA ALA A 613 -2.82 34.20 8.51
C ALA A 613 -1.84 32.98 8.45
N GLU A 614 -1.96 32.05 9.40
CA GLU A 614 -1.14 30.82 9.39
C GLU A 614 -1.49 29.92 8.22
N ILE A 615 -2.76 29.76 7.81
CA ILE A 615 -3.17 29.00 6.62
C ILE A 615 -2.48 29.54 5.36
N HIS A 616 -2.48 30.86 5.13
CA HIS A 616 -1.77 31.46 3.99
C HIS A 616 -0.27 31.11 3.99
N LYS A 617 0.36 31.17 5.16
CA LYS A 617 1.78 30.83 5.32
C LYS A 617 2.03 29.34 5.05
N GLN A 618 1.16 28.47 5.55
CA GLN A 618 1.24 27.02 5.34
C GLN A 618 1.15 26.68 3.84
N ILE A 619 0.21 27.27 3.11
CA ILE A 619 0.04 27.06 1.67
C ILE A 619 1.29 27.48 0.90
N ALA A 620 1.83 28.66 1.20
CA ALA A 620 3.07 29.13 0.56
C ALA A 620 4.27 28.20 0.82
N ILE A 621 4.35 27.61 2.01
CA ILE A 621 5.38 26.63 2.34
C ILE A 621 5.17 25.31 1.58
N VAL A 622 3.94 24.82 1.45
CA VAL A 622 3.63 23.62 0.66
C VAL A 622 4.06 23.82 -0.80
N GLU A 623 3.76 24.96 -1.39
CA GLU A 623 4.18 25.34 -2.75
C GLU A 623 5.72 25.38 -2.87
N GLU A 624 6.42 25.97 -1.89
CA GLU A 624 7.89 26.01 -1.85
C GLU A 624 8.51 24.61 -1.77
N LEU A 625 7.89 23.69 -1.03
CA LEU A 625 8.39 22.34 -0.78
C LEU A 625 7.87 21.28 -1.78
N GLU A 626 6.97 21.64 -2.70
CA GLU A 626 6.29 20.70 -3.58
C GLU A 626 7.26 19.78 -4.33
N SER A 627 8.27 20.36 -5.00
CA SER A 627 9.28 19.59 -5.73
C SER A 627 10.08 18.67 -4.80
N LEU A 628 10.45 19.16 -3.60
CA LEU A 628 11.18 18.37 -2.62
C LEU A 628 10.35 17.18 -2.12
N MET A 629 9.07 17.36 -1.88
CA MET A 629 8.17 16.28 -1.43
C MET A 629 7.86 15.28 -2.56
N LYS A 630 7.71 15.76 -3.82
CA LYS A 630 7.44 14.90 -4.99
C LYS A 630 8.64 14.03 -5.36
N GLU A 631 9.83 14.60 -5.39
CA GLU A 631 11.02 13.98 -5.99
C GLU A 631 12.02 13.47 -4.94
N GLY A 632 12.00 14.05 -3.75
CA GLY A 632 12.94 13.76 -2.68
C GLY A 632 12.83 12.34 -2.12
N SER A 633 13.98 11.87 -1.59
CA SER A 633 14.02 10.66 -0.77
C SER A 633 13.51 10.95 0.64
N TYR A 634 12.67 10.07 1.15
CA TYR A 634 12.10 10.17 2.49
C TYR A 634 12.94 9.39 3.51
N TYR A 635 13.25 9.99 4.64
CA TYR A 635 13.98 9.38 5.74
C TYR A 635 13.20 9.49 7.04
N ARG A 636 12.92 8.37 7.67
CA ARG A 636 12.47 8.29 9.06
C ARG A 636 13.69 8.51 9.94
N LEU A 637 13.72 9.58 10.71
CA LEU A 637 14.86 9.94 11.56
C LEU A 637 14.64 9.57 13.03
N SER A 638 13.41 9.52 13.46
CA SER A 638 12.97 9.07 14.77
C SER A 638 11.49 8.71 14.71
N GLY A 639 11.07 7.69 15.41
CA GLY A 639 9.67 7.26 15.41
C GLY A 639 9.41 6.01 16.24
N TYR A 640 8.40 5.25 15.85
CA TYR A 640 7.84 4.14 16.61
C TYR A 640 8.66 2.84 16.53
N GLY A 641 9.56 2.72 15.56
CA GLY A 641 10.35 1.51 15.31
C GLY A 641 11.75 1.51 15.94
N GLU A 642 12.20 2.60 16.54
CA GLU A 642 13.58 2.73 17.05
C GLU A 642 13.80 2.13 18.44
N THR A 643 12.76 1.83 19.20
CA THR A 643 12.90 1.03 20.42
C THR A 643 13.18 -0.41 20.01
N GLY A 644 14.46 -0.68 19.77
CA GLY A 644 14.95 -2.04 19.52
C GLY A 644 14.62 -2.94 20.70
N GLY A 645 13.69 -3.82 20.53
CA GLY A 645 13.33 -4.80 21.52
C GLY A 645 11.98 -4.51 22.16
N TYR A 646 11.24 -5.56 22.24
CA TYR A 646 10.05 -5.78 23.01
C TYR A 646 9.89 -4.79 24.15
N THR A 647 9.08 -3.79 23.99
CA THR A 647 8.43 -3.21 25.16
C THR A 647 7.45 -4.27 25.65
N SER A 648 7.92 -5.13 26.53
CA SER A 648 7.03 -5.76 27.47
C SER A 648 6.20 -4.64 28.10
N GLN A 649 4.98 -4.89 28.43
CA GLN A 649 4.03 -3.93 29.05
C GLN A 649 4.52 -3.37 30.40
N SER A 650 5.80 -3.51 30.75
CA SER A 650 6.41 -3.14 32.00
C SER A 650 7.48 -2.09 31.78
N GLU A 651 7.20 -0.92 32.28
CA GLU A 651 8.14 0.03 32.89
C GLU A 651 9.02 0.93 32.04
N ASP A 652 9.22 0.70 30.71
CA ASP A 652 10.10 1.54 29.90
C ASP A 652 9.40 2.59 29.02
N ARG A 653 8.45 3.34 29.57
CA ARG A 653 8.06 4.65 29.01
C ARG A 653 9.21 5.67 29.05
N VAL A 654 10.33 5.30 29.68
CA VAL A 654 11.47 6.18 29.91
C VAL A 654 12.51 6.13 28.78
N SER A 655 12.54 5.11 27.92
CA SER A 655 13.59 4.93 26.90
C SER A 655 13.17 5.21 25.47
N GLY A 656 11.87 5.42 25.15
CA GLY A 656 11.40 5.80 23.81
C GLY A 656 11.64 7.28 23.55
N LYS A 657 12.11 7.63 22.34
CA LYS A 657 12.17 9.04 21.93
C LYS A 657 10.79 9.68 22.01
N ARG A 658 10.70 10.85 22.62
CA ARG A 658 9.48 11.60 22.89
C ARG A 658 8.99 12.39 21.68
N PHE A 659 9.67 12.29 20.56
CA PHE A 659 9.36 13.00 19.33
C PHE A 659 9.36 12.06 18.12
N THR A 660 8.67 12.46 17.09
CA THR A 660 8.76 11.87 15.75
C THR A 660 9.44 12.87 14.83
N ALA A 661 10.42 12.39 14.04
CA ALA A 661 11.17 13.23 13.12
C ALA A 661 11.36 12.53 11.77
N TRP A 662 11.27 13.32 10.69
CA TRP A 662 11.48 12.86 9.32
C TRP A 662 12.06 13.96 8.45
N SER A 663 12.62 13.55 7.33
CA SER A 663 13.28 14.44 6.38
C SER A 663 12.98 14.02 4.94
N PHE A 664 12.81 15.00 4.06
CA PHE A 664 12.90 14.83 2.62
C PHE A 664 14.22 15.39 2.14
N VAL A 665 14.91 14.70 1.27
CA VAL A 665 16.20 15.13 0.69
C VAL A 665 16.11 15.13 -0.82
N SER A 666 16.39 16.26 -1.46
CA SER A 666 16.37 16.39 -2.92
C SER A 666 17.33 15.41 -3.60
N PRO A 667 17.06 14.98 -4.86
CA PRO A 667 17.93 14.05 -5.58
C PRO A 667 19.38 14.56 -5.73
N ASP A 668 19.57 15.87 -5.90
CA ASP A 668 20.89 16.53 -5.96
C ASP A 668 21.52 16.77 -4.59
N LYS A 669 20.77 16.48 -3.50
CA LYS A 669 21.15 16.65 -2.09
C LYS A 669 21.46 18.08 -1.67
N LYS A 670 20.99 19.07 -2.44
CA LYS A 670 21.20 20.49 -2.14
C LYS A 670 20.18 21.06 -1.18
N LYS A 671 18.97 20.45 -1.17
CA LYS A 671 17.87 20.86 -0.27
C LYS A 671 17.40 19.67 0.52
N ALA A 672 17.06 19.93 1.78
CA ALA A 672 16.36 18.95 2.61
C ALA A 672 15.42 19.67 3.58
N SER A 673 14.26 19.06 3.87
CA SER A 673 13.41 19.49 4.98
C SER A 673 13.65 18.61 6.19
N LEU A 674 13.44 19.16 7.38
CA LEU A 674 13.44 18.44 8.64
C LEU A 674 12.21 18.82 9.43
N SER A 675 11.33 17.83 9.65
CA SER A 675 10.14 17.98 10.50
C SER A 675 10.36 17.27 11.83
N VAL A 676 9.97 17.91 12.91
CA VAL A 676 10.01 17.34 14.27
C VAL A 676 8.73 17.69 14.99
N VAL A 677 8.10 16.69 15.62
CA VAL A 677 6.88 16.83 16.42
C VAL A 677 7.11 16.16 17.78
N TRP A 678 7.01 16.92 18.86
CA TRP A 678 7.04 16.40 20.21
C TRP A 678 5.71 15.73 20.56
N ARG A 679 5.74 14.46 20.93
CA ARG A 679 4.51 13.68 21.24
C ARG A 679 4.10 13.80 22.71
N ASP A 680 5.06 13.97 23.56
CA ASP A 680 4.87 14.18 24.99
C ASP A 680 5.99 15.05 25.57
N LYS A 681 5.78 15.52 26.77
CA LYS A 681 6.71 16.39 27.48
C LYS A 681 7.01 15.85 28.86
N ASN A 682 8.29 15.85 29.25
CA ASN A 682 8.75 15.54 30.57
C ASN A 682 9.36 16.78 31.23
N PHE A 683 9.10 16.93 32.50
CA PHE A 683 9.77 17.93 33.30
C PHE A 683 11.28 17.57 33.45
N ASN A 684 12.15 18.51 33.10
CA ASN A 684 13.59 18.35 33.19
C ASN A 684 14.14 17.15 32.38
N GLY A 685 13.66 17.02 31.13
CA GLY A 685 14.08 15.95 30.22
C GLY A 685 15.54 16.08 29.77
N ALA A 686 16.07 15.01 29.16
CA ALA A 686 17.39 15.01 28.56
C ALA A 686 17.45 15.85 27.31
N ASN A 687 18.59 16.40 26.96
CA ASN A 687 18.82 17.04 25.66
C ASN A 687 18.80 15.98 24.55
N GLU A 688 18.04 16.23 23.52
CA GLU A 688 17.90 15.32 22.37
C GLU A 688 18.82 15.77 21.23
N ILE A 689 19.48 14.81 20.59
CA ILE A 689 20.30 15.02 19.40
C ILE A 689 19.72 14.19 18.26
N LEU A 690 19.51 14.82 17.12
CA LEU A 690 18.98 14.19 15.91
C LEU A 690 20.05 14.07 14.84
N TYR A 691 20.16 12.91 14.21
CA TYR A 691 21.08 12.62 13.12
C TYR A 691 20.34 12.67 11.79
N CYS A 692 20.62 13.68 10.97
CA CYS A 692 20.08 13.76 9.61
C CYS A 692 20.65 12.64 8.72
N LYS A 693 20.00 12.38 7.58
CA LYS A 693 20.44 11.37 6.62
C LYS A 693 20.32 11.90 5.19
N GLY A 694 21.04 11.27 4.26
CA GLY A 694 20.93 11.53 2.84
C GLY A 694 21.64 12.78 2.32
N LEU A 695 22.25 13.62 3.18
CA LEU A 695 22.94 14.83 2.78
C LEU A 695 24.29 14.54 2.10
N LYS A 696 24.87 15.53 1.42
CA LYS A 696 26.27 15.46 0.95
C LYS A 696 27.20 15.62 2.15
N ARG A 697 28.08 14.65 2.40
CA ARG A 697 28.99 14.64 3.54
C ARG A 697 29.81 15.92 3.63
N GLU A 698 30.34 16.41 2.50
CA GLU A 698 31.18 17.59 2.41
C GLU A 698 30.42 18.88 2.09
N GLY A 699 29.09 18.77 1.83
CA GLY A 699 28.21 19.93 1.60
C GLY A 699 28.12 20.80 2.84
N LYS A 700 27.92 22.10 2.64
CA LYS A 700 27.67 23.07 3.72
C LYS A 700 26.25 23.52 3.65
N TYR A 701 25.52 23.45 4.76
CA TYR A 701 24.09 23.73 4.83
C TYR A 701 23.78 24.83 5.83
N ARG A 702 22.88 25.73 5.41
CA ARG A 702 22.19 26.68 6.31
C ARG A 702 20.81 26.16 6.65
N LEU A 703 20.36 26.45 7.88
CA LEU A 703 19.05 26.09 8.38
C LEU A 703 18.14 27.34 8.32
N ARG A 704 16.90 27.15 7.86
CA ARG A 704 15.85 28.17 7.88
C ARG A 704 14.60 27.58 8.54
N LEU A 705 14.09 28.25 9.55
CA LEU A 705 12.81 27.87 10.16
C LEU A 705 11.67 28.30 9.25
N LEU A 706 10.89 27.34 8.75
CA LEU A 706 9.74 27.58 7.91
C LEU A 706 8.46 27.73 8.73
N LEU A 707 8.23 26.79 9.64
CA LEU A 707 7.00 26.71 10.41
C LEU A 707 7.29 26.24 11.83
N GLN A 708 6.56 26.78 12.81
CA GLN A 708 6.62 26.42 14.20
C GLN A 708 5.22 26.24 14.74
N GLY A 709 4.96 25.08 15.36
CA GLY A 709 3.73 24.81 16.12
C GLY A 709 4.04 24.92 17.61
N GLY A 710 3.31 25.78 18.32
CA GLY A 710 3.59 26.09 19.72
C GLY A 710 4.76 27.08 19.89
N SER A 711 5.58 26.92 20.93
CA SER A 711 6.69 27.83 21.22
C SER A 711 7.91 27.11 21.80
N PHE A 712 9.11 27.62 21.53
CA PHE A 712 10.34 27.07 22.09
C PHE A 712 10.59 27.53 23.52
N GLN A 713 11.28 26.68 24.30
CA GLN A 713 11.71 27.05 25.68
C GLN A 713 12.79 28.11 25.66
N ASP A 714 13.72 28.03 24.70
CA ASP A 714 14.88 28.92 24.57
C ASP A 714 14.98 29.42 23.13
N GLU A 715 14.38 30.56 22.86
CA GLU A 715 14.39 31.20 21.52
C GLU A 715 15.83 31.63 21.12
N ALA A 716 16.67 32.08 22.08
CA ALA A 716 18.04 32.46 21.78
C ALA A 716 18.89 31.27 21.33
N PHE A 717 18.62 30.09 21.90
CA PHE A 717 19.26 28.87 21.43
C PHE A 717 18.85 28.54 19.99
N VAL A 718 17.58 28.65 19.66
CA VAL A 718 17.07 28.43 18.28
C VAL A 718 17.73 29.41 17.32
N GLU A 719 17.77 30.70 17.63
CA GLU A 719 18.45 31.71 16.81
C GLU A 719 19.90 31.32 16.57
N SER A 720 20.63 30.89 17.64
CA SER A 720 22.01 30.47 17.53
C SER A 720 22.23 29.26 16.61
N LEU A 721 21.25 28.36 16.51
CA LEU A 721 21.29 27.24 15.57
C LEU A 721 21.09 27.70 14.12
N LEU A 722 20.19 28.64 13.87
CA LEU A 722 19.87 29.14 12.53
C LEU A 722 20.96 30.02 11.94
N GLU A 723 21.74 30.70 12.77
CA GLU A 723 22.87 31.55 12.32
C GLU A 723 24.08 30.76 11.81
N ARG A 724 24.19 29.49 12.16
CA ARG A 724 25.34 28.64 11.83
C ARG A 724 25.25 28.03 10.44
N THR A 725 26.41 27.71 9.91
CA THR A 725 26.56 26.83 8.74
C THR A 725 27.12 25.49 9.20
N TYR A 726 26.49 24.42 8.79
CA TYR A 726 26.84 23.06 9.18
C TYR A 726 27.41 22.29 7.99
N SER A 727 28.40 21.41 8.19
CA SER A 727 28.72 20.41 7.19
C SER A 727 27.68 19.29 7.21
N GLY A 728 27.47 18.66 6.05
CA GLY A 728 26.60 17.46 6.02
C GLY A 728 27.13 16.36 6.94
N PHE A 729 28.46 16.23 7.08
CA PHE A 729 29.09 15.36 8.08
C PHE A 729 28.60 15.68 9.50
N SER A 730 28.64 16.98 9.88
CA SER A 730 28.19 17.38 11.22
C SER A 730 26.74 17.04 11.45
N LEU A 731 25.84 17.29 10.48
CA LEU A 731 24.42 16.99 10.63
C LEU A 731 24.12 15.49 10.67
N MET A 732 24.91 14.67 9.94
CA MET A 732 24.65 13.23 9.82
C MET A 732 25.35 12.38 10.88
N GLU A 733 26.54 12.77 11.34
CA GLU A 733 27.39 11.95 12.21
C GLU A 733 27.62 12.53 13.61
N VAL A 734 27.55 13.85 13.76
CA VAL A 734 27.64 14.53 15.06
C VAL A 734 26.25 14.83 15.61
N GLY A 735 25.32 15.19 14.73
CA GLY A 735 23.93 15.45 15.03
C GLY A 735 23.60 16.92 15.26
N LEU A 736 22.31 17.21 15.25
CA LEU A 736 21.71 18.52 15.53
C LEU A 736 21.03 18.45 16.89
N PRO A 737 21.38 19.30 17.85
CA PRO A 737 20.65 19.37 19.12
C PRO A 737 19.26 19.94 18.85
N LEU A 738 18.22 19.28 19.37
CA LEU A 738 16.83 19.69 19.14
C LEU A 738 16.40 20.75 20.15
N PRO A 739 15.79 21.86 19.69
CA PRO A 739 15.14 22.82 20.58
C PRO A 739 13.91 22.18 21.23
N GLU A 740 13.78 22.37 22.52
CA GLU A 740 12.64 21.85 23.29
C GLU A 740 11.43 22.80 23.20
N GLY A 741 10.25 22.23 22.98
CA GLY A 741 9.00 22.99 23.03
C GLY A 741 8.55 23.31 24.46
N LYS A 742 7.72 24.35 24.65
CA LYS A 742 7.11 24.68 25.95
C LYS A 742 5.89 23.82 26.27
N GLY A 743 5.15 23.40 25.23
CA GLY A 743 3.91 22.65 25.32
C GLY A 743 4.02 21.21 24.82
N GLU A 744 2.95 20.44 25.03
CA GLU A 744 2.74 19.19 24.33
C GLU A 744 2.39 19.47 22.87
N TYR A 745 2.81 18.56 21.98
CA TYR A 745 2.58 18.66 20.54
C TYR A 745 3.23 19.86 19.84
N ASP A 746 4.21 20.51 20.50
CA ASP A 746 5.01 21.51 19.84
C ASP A 746 5.84 20.90 18.72
N SER A 747 6.13 21.68 17.68
CA SER A 747 6.74 21.16 16.47
C SER A 747 7.52 22.24 15.72
N PHE A 748 8.36 21.83 14.80
CA PHE A 748 8.99 22.73 13.84
C PHE A 748 9.31 22.03 12.52
N LEU A 749 9.37 22.85 11.48
CA LEU A 749 9.80 22.49 10.14
C LEU A 749 10.96 23.39 9.74
N LEU A 750 12.11 22.79 9.49
CA LEU A 750 13.30 23.46 8.96
C LEU A 750 13.51 23.13 7.49
N LEU A 751 14.03 24.08 6.75
CA LEU A 751 14.63 23.86 5.44
C LEU A 751 16.16 23.94 5.59
N MET A 752 16.86 22.99 5.02
CA MET A 752 18.33 22.93 4.94
C MET A 752 18.73 23.19 3.48
N GLU A 753 19.55 24.21 3.22
CA GLU A 753 19.99 24.59 1.86
C GLU A 753 21.51 24.60 1.80
N GLU A 754 22.08 23.95 0.77
CA GLU A 754 23.52 23.97 0.48
C GLU A 754 23.95 25.37 0.06
N VAL A 755 25.01 25.92 0.69
CA VAL A 755 25.56 27.28 0.48
C VAL A 755 26.97 27.24 -0.07
#